data_3b90c74f71da54d14b098be2ecb19cee
#
_entry.id   3b90c74f71da54d14b098be2ecb19cee
#
_cell.length_a   1.000
_cell.length_b   1.000
_cell.length_c   1.000
_cell.angle_alpha   90.00
_cell.angle_beta   90.00
_cell.angle_gamma   90.00
#
_symmetry.space_group_name_H-M   'P 1'
#
loop_
_entity.id
_entity.type
_entity.pdbx_description
1 polymer ?
#
loop_
_entity_poly.entity_id
_entity_poly.type
_entity_poly.pdbx_seq_one_letter_code
_entity_poly.pdbx_strand_id
1 'polypeptide(L)'
;MVSKTSMKSLIRSRWMLIVSVTILIIALIVGSYLRYYPVINAERWGYGPTLQELDPYSEYWIAEHLLKNGLGYFTELTRANPVTHIFWYPWGRDFTYTEPPMLSMFSVVTYYIAHAINPSLSLYAWMVYLPILFFIMATLGIYFTARELWGDLPAAIAALTAALMFVSRHQAGFTVKYAIGLAFLFPAIYFHVRAWKRGSYISAVLAGIFLALTALSWAGFNVLLGVIVIQAVLLPLIRKITKKDILMLFVEFIPVTAAIVGTPFYRGVHYIYGSVGIVIPASLVMLLIAYGLQRLSEKKEVVLTLPLLRRYKVVYSILIVLIVVGGLVAITTGVIVIKGKALFALGLRGLVRGIPTTVQEYATPTPSALIMSEGGALIISLVMLVYMLYKVLFKRDVSYLFILILLATSLYATVHLSYFIPYNNYVVALTSACFSGVLINRVLNKGFRREWFINVVALVLVVIYTIAVIAQGVIVWAPMYRSQSPMIINSGIGVSADAPAWLDALNWVRNNAPNGSVCVAWWDYGYWISVVGHCASVADGATLNGTQITLLAKALTGTEEEAYKIFTKDFRIRPDRLYFIAYEVYLVDERRGYVYPGPVVAGSSLIGADAAKGIAAIYKIAGRQPPVYMYTYAPYYGSRMQVAVGLPDWTNKTLQNALLFKVLLNTAYVVWGKAGFKVAFLYKNPTNPPILPKPSMTIFEPVYVGVSRVTTNLYVVVSVYGVKGVV
;
A
#
# COMPACT_ATOMS: atom_id res chain seq x y z
N MET A 1 -34.47 45.06 -8.67
CA MET A 1 -35.45 44.00 -8.38
C MET A 1 -34.85 42.65 -8.79
N VAL A 2 -34.35 41.82 -7.86
CA VAL A 2 -33.94 40.45 -8.14
C VAL A 2 -35.21 39.66 -8.42
N SER A 3 -35.33 39.02 -9.62
CA SER A 3 -36.55 38.30 -9.99
C SER A 3 -36.84 37.18 -8.97
N LYS A 4 -38.14 36.90 -8.69
CA LYS A 4 -38.54 35.78 -7.78
C LYS A 4 -37.94 34.43 -8.17
N THR A 5 -37.63 34.25 -9.45
CA THR A 5 -36.94 33.07 -9.99
C THR A 5 -35.46 32.99 -9.58
N SER A 6 -34.76 34.13 -9.55
CA SER A 6 -33.37 34.24 -9.08
C SER A 6 -33.25 33.95 -7.58
N MET A 7 -34.21 34.44 -6.77
CA MET A 7 -34.20 34.21 -5.31
C MET A 7 -34.51 32.77 -4.95
N LYS A 8 -35.41 32.07 -5.62
CA LYS A 8 -35.71 30.65 -5.43
C LYS A 8 -34.50 29.76 -5.83
N SER A 9 -33.77 30.10 -6.89
CA SER A 9 -32.56 29.37 -7.30
C SER A 9 -31.42 29.57 -6.31
N LEU A 10 -31.24 30.77 -5.73
CA LEU A 10 -30.25 31.10 -4.74
C LEU A 10 -30.54 30.37 -3.40
N ILE A 11 -31.79 30.35 -2.95
CA ILE A 11 -32.18 29.60 -1.73
C ILE A 11 -31.95 28.12 -1.92
N ARG A 12 -32.34 27.54 -3.08
CA ARG A 12 -32.12 26.12 -3.40
C ARG A 12 -30.62 25.76 -3.41
N SER A 13 -29.77 26.60 -3.99
CA SER A 13 -28.32 26.38 -4.03
C SER A 13 -27.71 26.40 -2.63
N ARG A 14 -28.14 27.32 -1.74
CA ARG A 14 -27.66 27.39 -0.35
C ARG A 14 -28.06 26.15 0.46
N TRP A 15 -29.30 25.68 0.33
CA TRP A 15 -29.76 24.45 1.00
C TRP A 15 -28.99 23.21 0.56
N MET A 16 -28.73 23.04 -0.76
CA MET A 16 -27.93 21.92 -1.25
C MET A 16 -26.50 21.95 -0.70
N LEU A 17 -25.90 23.11 -0.60
CA LEU A 17 -24.59 23.29 -0.01
C LEU A 17 -24.60 22.93 1.49
N ILE A 18 -25.56 23.40 2.27
CA ILE A 18 -25.68 23.10 3.70
C ILE A 18 -25.81 21.59 3.89
N VAL A 19 -26.72 20.93 3.20
CA VAL A 19 -26.92 19.47 3.26
C VAL A 19 -25.63 18.73 2.89
N SER A 20 -24.98 19.16 1.81
CA SER A 20 -23.73 18.55 1.35
C SER A 20 -22.60 18.65 2.38
N VAL A 21 -22.42 19.82 2.99
CA VAL A 21 -21.41 20.05 4.02
C VAL A 21 -21.75 19.26 5.30
N THR A 22 -23.02 19.20 5.68
CA THR A 22 -23.46 18.37 6.84
C THR A 22 -23.13 16.89 6.60
N ILE A 23 -23.45 16.35 5.44
CA ILE A 23 -23.12 14.96 5.10
C ILE A 23 -21.59 14.75 5.08
N LEU A 24 -20.81 15.70 4.56
CA LEU A 24 -19.36 15.65 4.59
C LEU A 24 -18.83 15.57 6.03
N ILE A 25 -19.32 16.43 6.92
CA ILE A 25 -18.89 16.42 8.34
C ILE A 25 -19.22 15.07 8.99
N ILE A 26 -20.44 14.56 8.79
CA ILE A 26 -20.85 13.25 9.30
C ILE A 26 -19.93 12.14 8.72
N ALA A 27 -19.66 12.18 7.43
CA ALA A 27 -18.79 11.21 6.75
C ALA A 27 -17.36 11.24 7.34
N LEU A 28 -16.81 12.43 7.59
CA LEU A 28 -15.48 12.57 8.20
C LEU A 28 -15.46 12.05 9.64
N ILE A 29 -16.48 12.34 10.46
CA ILE A 29 -16.57 11.87 11.85
C ILE A 29 -16.69 10.34 11.87
N VAL A 30 -17.64 9.77 11.12
CA VAL A 30 -17.87 8.31 11.07
C VAL A 30 -16.65 7.59 10.51
N GLY A 31 -16.09 8.11 9.41
CA GLY A 31 -14.89 7.52 8.78
C GLY A 31 -13.67 7.56 9.69
N SER A 32 -13.47 8.64 10.47
CA SER A 32 -12.39 8.74 11.46
C SER A 32 -12.60 7.75 12.59
N TYR A 33 -13.82 7.63 13.11
CA TYR A 33 -14.16 6.66 14.15
C TYR A 33 -13.90 5.21 13.71
N LEU A 34 -14.30 4.84 12.49
CA LEU A 34 -14.02 3.50 11.96
C LEU A 34 -12.52 3.22 11.88
N ARG A 35 -11.72 4.20 11.49
CA ARG A 35 -10.26 4.07 11.37
C ARG A 35 -9.53 4.09 12.72
N TYR A 36 -10.19 4.47 13.77
CA TYR A 36 -9.64 4.50 15.13
C TYR A 36 -9.67 3.12 15.83
N TYR A 37 -10.37 2.12 15.27
CA TYR A 37 -10.54 0.80 15.90
C TYR A 37 -9.25 0.08 16.30
N PRO A 38 -8.11 0.18 15.59
CA PRO A 38 -6.87 -0.43 16.06
C PRO A 38 -6.43 0.08 17.44
N VAL A 39 -6.66 1.37 17.73
CA VAL A 39 -6.37 1.94 19.05
C VAL A 39 -7.36 1.41 20.09
N ILE A 40 -8.67 1.42 19.79
CA ILE A 40 -9.69 0.85 20.68
C ILE A 40 -9.36 -0.60 21.06
N ASN A 41 -8.93 -1.41 20.10
CA ASN A 41 -8.58 -2.81 20.34
C ASN A 41 -7.30 -2.95 21.17
N ALA A 42 -6.29 -2.11 20.94
CA ALA A 42 -5.09 -2.07 21.77
C ALA A 42 -5.41 -1.68 23.23
N GLU A 43 -6.23 -0.62 23.41
CA GLU A 43 -6.65 -0.14 24.72
C GLU A 43 -7.46 -1.20 25.52
N ARG A 44 -8.27 -2.03 24.84
CA ARG A 44 -9.01 -3.14 25.47
C ARG A 44 -8.10 -4.17 26.15
N TRP A 45 -6.87 -4.31 25.64
CA TRP A 45 -5.86 -5.23 26.18
C TRP A 45 -4.82 -4.54 27.05
N GLY A 46 -5.06 -3.27 27.42
CA GLY A 46 -4.19 -2.50 28.31
C GLY A 46 -2.97 -1.86 27.62
N TYR A 47 -2.93 -1.85 26.29
CA TYR A 47 -1.87 -1.16 25.54
C TYR A 47 -2.33 0.27 25.17
N GLY A 48 -1.36 1.16 25.06
CA GLY A 48 -1.60 2.50 24.51
C GLY A 48 -1.71 2.49 22.97
N PRO A 49 -1.80 3.70 22.36
CA PRO A 49 -1.73 3.85 20.91
C PRO A 49 -0.49 3.15 20.36
N THR A 50 -0.68 2.22 19.41
CA THR A 50 0.40 1.36 18.90
C THR A 50 0.40 1.36 17.37
N LEU A 51 1.61 1.40 16.76
CA LEU A 51 1.80 1.32 15.32
C LEU A 51 1.32 -0.05 14.78
N GLN A 52 0.70 -0.04 13.58
CA GLN A 52 -0.11 -1.15 13.09
C GLN A 52 0.70 -2.32 12.51
N GLU A 53 1.68 -2.06 11.67
CA GLU A 53 2.48 -3.07 10.95
C GLU A 53 3.98 -2.89 11.23
N LEU A 54 4.81 -3.39 10.31
CA LEU A 54 6.27 -3.35 10.40
C LEU A 54 6.85 -2.03 9.87
N ASP A 55 6.42 -1.59 8.67
CA ASP A 55 6.94 -0.38 8.00
C ASP A 55 6.81 0.90 8.83
N PRO A 56 5.70 1.16 9.57
CA PRO A 56 5.58 2.35 10.39
C PRO A 56 6.69 2.56 11.43
N TYR A 57 7.33 1.47 11.89
CA TYR A 57 8.41 1.57 12.86
C TYR A 57 9.68 2.18 12.25
N SER A 58 10.00 1.89 10.99
CA SER A 58 11.13 2.56 10.32
C SER A 58 10.88 4.04 10.14
N GLU A 59 9.65 4.44 9.81
CA GLU A 59 9.27 5.85 9.68
C GLU A 59 9.29 6.57 11.03
N TYR A 60 8.84 5.90 12.09
CA TYR A 60 8.96 6.42 13.45
C TYR A 60 10.42 6.64 13.86
N TRP A 61 11.29 5.67 13.57
CA TRP A 61 12.71 5.77 13.88
C TRP A 61 13.35 6.99 13.18
N ILE A 62 13.06 7.21 11.90
CA ILE A 62 13.54 8.40 11.19
C ILE A 62 12.98 9.67 11.84
N ALA A 63 11.66 9.72 12.09
CA ALA A 63 11.00 10.90 12.67
C ALA A 63 11.55 11.22 14.08
N GLU A 64 11.86 10.21 14.90
CA GLU A 64 12.47 10.39 16.21
C GLU A 64 13.86 11.02 16.12
N HIS A 65 14.68 10.61 15.15
CA HIS A 65 16.01 11.20 14.90
C HIS A 65 15.89 12.64 14.37
N LEU A 66 14.90 12.92 13.50
CA LEU A 66 14.63 14.28 13.04
C LEU A 66 14.10 15.18 14.15
N LEU A 67 13.30 14.66 15.08
CA LEU A 67 12.83 15.44 16.24
C LEU A 67 14.01 15.83 17.16
N LYS A 68 14.96 14.92 17.37
CA LYS A 68 16.13 15.14 18.25
C LYS A 68 17.18 16.07 17.65
N ASN A 69 17.43 15.96 16.33
CA ASN A 69 18.56 16.59 15.66
C ASN A 69 18.16 17.65 14.63
N GLY A 70 16.86 17.89 14.42
CA GLY A 70 16.31 18.79 13.42
C GLY A 70 16.06 18.11 12.06
N LEU A 71 15.20 18.73 11.23
CA LEU A 71 14.76 18.14 9.96
C LEU A 71 15.92 17.92 8.95
N GLY A 72 16.96 18.76 9.00
CA GLY A 72 18.15 18.63 8.13
C GLY A 72 18.93 17.34 8.37
N TYR A 73 18.81 16.72 9.54
CA TYR A 73 19.47 15.47 9.88
C TYR A 73 19.09 14.30 8.95
N PHE A 74 17.98 14.42 8.22
CA PHE A 74 17.62 13.42 7.20
C PHE A 74 18.75 13.20 6.18
N THR A 75 19.48 14.27 5.81
CA THR A 75 20.59 14.18 4.85
C THR A 75 21.83 13.51 5.41
N GLU A 76 21.91 13.36 6.74
CA GLU A 76 22.99 12.67 7.44
C GLU A 76 22.70 11.17 7.66
N LEU A 77 21.45 10.70 7.44
CA LEU A 77 21.07 9.30 7.58
C LEU A 77 21.56 8.45 6.40
N THR A 78 22.86 8.51 6.15
CA THR A 78 23.59 7.76 5.12
C THR A 78 24.30 6.56 5.74
N ARG A 79 24.84 5.66 4.91
CA ARG A 79 25.64 4.52 5.39
C ARG A 79 26.90 4.93 6.15
N ALA A 80 27.39 6.15 5.97
CA ALA A 80 28.54 6.67 6.70
C ALA A 80 28.20 6.96 8.17
N ASN A 81 26.94 7.17 8.50
CA ASN A 81 26.49 7.43 9.86
C ASN A 81 26.29 6.12 10.61
N PRO A 82 27.03 5.84 11.69
CA PRO A 82 26.95 4.57 12.44
C PRO A 82 25.53 4.24 12.96
N VAL A 83 24.70 5.26 13.22
CA VAL A 83 23.34 5.06 13.73
C VAL A 83 22.46 4.28 12.74
N THR A 84 22.76 4.33 11.45
CA THR A 84 22.01 3.60 10.41
C THR A 84 22.37 2.12 10.33
N HIS A 85 23.44 1.68 11.00
CA HIS A 85 23.91 0.28 10.99
C HIS A 85 23.04 -0.66 11.81
N ILE A 86 22.09 -0.14 12.56
CA ILE A 86 21.03 -0.95 13.18
C ILE A 86 20.11 -1.62 12.14
N PHE A 87 20.12 -1.14 10.90
CA PHE A 87 19.43 -1.72 9.74
C PHE A 87 20.46 -2.27 8.76
N TRP A 88 20.16 -3.39 8.12
CA TRP A 88 21.01 -3.98 7.08
C TRP A 88 22.46 -4.23 7.51
N TYR A 89 22.62 -4.72 8.74
CA TYR A 89 23.93 -5.08 9.27
C TYR A 89 24.65 -6.07 8.33
N PRO A 90 25.98 -5.97 8.08
CA PRO A 90 26.92 -4.98 8.65
C PRO A 90 27.01 -3.67 7.84
N TRP A 91 26.33 -3.52 6.74
CA TRP A 91 26.55 -2.47 5.74
C TRP A 91 25.84 -1.16 6.05
N GLY A 92 24.82 -1.17 6.89
CA GLY A 92 23.99 -0.03 7.17
C GLY A 92 23.03 0.32 6.02
N ARG A 93 22.07 1.20 6.30
CA ARG A 93 21.09 1.67 5.34
C ARG A 93 21.30 3.13 5.00
N ASP A 94 21.26 3.47 3.71
CA ASP A 94 21.21 4.85 3.27
C ASP A 94 19.75 5.26 3.08
N PHE A 95 19.20 6.01 4.04
CA PHE A 95 17.82 6.47 3.99
C PHE A 95 17.61 7.54 2.94
N THR A 96 18.62 8.35 2.64
CA THR A 96 18.49 9.44 1.65
C THR A 96 18.17 8.93 0.24
N TYR A 97 18.63 7.72 -0.10
CA TYR A 97 18.37 7.06 -1.38
C TYR A 97 17.26 6.00 -1.33
N THR A 98 16.88 5.55 -0.15
CA THR A 98 15.94 4.42 0.00
C THR A 98 14.60 4.81 0.58
N GLU A 99 14.49 6.04 1.14
CA GLU A 99 13.25 6.56 1.70
C GLU A 99 12.92 7.96 1.15
N PRO A 100 11.67 8.20 0.75
CA PRO A 100 11.21 9.56 0.49
C PRO A 100 11.02 10.32 1.81
N PRO A 101 11.45 11.60 1.90
CA PRO A 101 11.60 12.31 3.18
C PRO A 101 10.29 12.80 3.80
N MET A 102 9.22 12.91 3.01
CA MET A 102 8.04 13.72 3.40
C MET A 102 7.30 13.13 4.61
N LEU A 103 7.15 11.80 4.73
CA LEU A 103 6.36 11.23 5.82
C LEU A 103 6.98 11.56 7.18
N SER A 104 8.26 11.28 7.35
CA SER A 104 8.96 11.52 8.61
C SER A 104 9.05 13.01 8.93
N MET A 105 9.35 13.88 7.93
CA MET A 105 9.36 15.34 8.11
C MET A 105 7.98 15.89 8.44
N PHE A 106 6.93 15.46 7.73
CA PHE A 106 5.55 15.86 7.99
C PHE A 106 5.11 15.44 9.39
N SER A 107 5.48 14.24 9.82
CA SER A 107 5.20 13.74 11.16
C SER A 107 5.76 14.66 12.24
N VAL A 108 7.01 15.07 12.11
CA VAL A 108 7.68 15.97 13.08
C VAL A 108 7.08 17.38 13.05
N VAL A 109 6.86 17.96 11.85
CA VAL A 109 6.29 19.30 11.73
C VAL A 109 4.88 19.37 12.33
N THR A 110 4.04 18.37 12.02
CA THR A 110 2.67 18.33 12.56
C THR A 110 2.64 17.91 14.03
N TYR A 111 3.64 17.17 14.50
CA TYR A 111 3.81 16.88 15.92
C TYR A 111 4.07 18.14 16.74
N TYR A 112 4.90 19.06 16.29
CA TYR A 112 5.09 20.34 17.01
C TYR A 112 3.79 21.08 17.21
N ILE A 113 2.90 21.10 16.21
CA ILE A 113 1.56 21.71 16.32
C ILE A 113 0.69 20.93 17.31
N ALA A 114 0.65 19.62 17.19
CA ALA A 114 -0.17 18.77 18.06
C ALA A 114 0.29 18.81 19.52
N HIS A 115 1.61 18.78 19.76
CA HIS A 115 2.22 18.85 21.09
C HIS A 115 2.01 20.23 21.75
N ALA A 116 2.02 21.31 20.98
CA ALA A 116 1.68 22.64 21.49
C ALA A 116 0.22 22.72 22.01
N ILE A 117 -0.70 21.95 21.42
CA ILE A 117 -2.10 21.84 21.85
C ILE A 117 -2.23 20.87 23.04
N ASN A 118 -1.53 19.74 22.98
CA ASN A 118 -1.53 18.72 24.03
C ASN A 118 -0.09 18.29 24.36
N PRO A 119 0.54 18.90 25.41
CA PRO A 119 1.91 18.60 25.80
C PRO A 119 2.17 17.16 26.29
N SER A 120 1.13 16.41 26.66
CA SER A 120 1.26 15.00 27.04
C SER A 120 1.39 14.05 25.83
N LEU A 121 1.14 14.54 24.60
CA LEU A 121 1.20 13.73 23.40
C LEU A 121 2.64 13.46 23.02
N SER A 122 3.00 12.18 22.88
CA SER A 122 4.31 11.77 22.36
C SER A 122 4.32 11.74 20.82
N LEU A 123 5.50 11.85 20.21
CA LEU A 123 5.66 11.67 18.75
C LEU A 123 5.13 10.30 18.30
N TYR A 124 5.39 9.24 19.07
CA TYR A 124 4.91 7.89 18.78
C TYR A 124 3.37 7.85 18.69
N ALA A 125 2.69 8.35 19.71
CA ALA A 125 1.23 8.39 19.73
C ALA A 125 0.66 9.30 18.61
N TRP A 126 1.32 10.44 18.33
CA TRP A 126 0.95 11.30 17.22
C TRP A 126 1.01 10.56 15.88
N MET A 127 2.08 9.83 15.63
CA MET A 127 2.22 9.06 14.40
C MET A 127 1.16 7.95 14.28
N VAL A 128 0.66 7.39 15.39
CA VAL A 128 -0.47 6.46 15.34
C VAL A 128 -1.74 7.13 14.80
N TYR A 129 -1.97 8.40 15.09
CA TYR A 129 -3.18 9.12 14.66
C TYR A 129 -3.09 9.73 13.26
N LEU A 130 -1.88 9.93 12.71
CA LEU A 130 -1.66 10.56 11.40
C LEU A 130 -2.46 9.94 10.25
N PRO A 131 -2.63 8.60 10.13
CA PRO A 131 -3.41 8.02 9.03
C PRO A 131 -4.87 8.49 9.00
N ILE A 132 -5.45 8.88 10.15
CA ILE A 132 -6.80 9.46 10.21
C ILE A 132 -6.79 10.85 9.57
N LEU A 133 -5.75 11.67 9.84
CA LEU A 133 -5.58 12.96 9.16
C LEU A 133 -5.41 12.76 7.64
N PHE A 134 -4.65 11.76 7.22
CA PHE A 134 -4.46 11.43 5.80
C PHE A 134 -5.78 11.02 5.12
N PHE A 135 -6.61 10.25 5.80
CA PHE A 135 -7.98 9.95 5.36
C PHE A 135 -8.81 11.22 5.14
N ILE A 136 -8.80 12.14 6.11
CA ILE A 136 -9.53 13.42 6.01
C ILE A 136 -9.08 14.20 4.78
N MET A 137 -7.77 14.35 4.57
CA MET A 137 -7.20 15.06 3.42
C MET A 137 -7.61 14.43 2.08
N ALA A 138 -7.51 13.10 1.97
CA ALA A 138 -7.90 12.38 0.76
C ALA A 138 -9.41 12.53 0.49
N THR A 139 -10.26 12.41 1.52
CA THR A 139 -11.72 12.54 1.38
C THR A 139 -12.12 13.96 0.99
N LEU A 140 -11.45 14.99 1.52
CA LEU A 140 -11.66 16.38 1.09
C LEU A 140 -11.27 16.57 -0.38
N GLY A 141 -10.16 16.00 -0.83
CA GLY A 141 -9.77 16.01 -2.24
C GLY A 141 -10.83 15.37 -3.14
N ILE A 142 -11.38 14.23 -2.74
CA ILE A 142 -12.48 13.54 -3.43
C ILE A 142 -13.75 14.41 -3.46
N TYR A 143 -14.14 14.95 -2.31
CA TYR A 143 -15.31 15.83 -2.20
C TYR A 143 -15.21 17.04 -3.15
N PHE A 144 -14.10 17.77 -3.10
CA PHE A 144 -13.92 18.96 -3.92
C PHE A 144 -13.82 18.62 -5.41
N THR A 145 -13.23 17.47 -5.77
CA THR A 145 -13.21 17.00 -7.18
C THR A 145 -14.62 16.70 -7.68
N ALA A 146 -15.40 15.92 -6.93
CA ALA A 146 -16.76 15.59 -7.26
C ALA A 146 -17.66 16.84 -7.32
N ARG A 147 -17.46 17.79 -6.40
CA ARG A 147 -18.16 19.07 -6.36
C ARG A 147 -17.87 19.91 -7.59
N GLU A 148 -16.60 20.00 -8.00
CA GLU A 148 -16.20 20.73 -9.20
C GLU A 148 -16.81 20.14 -10.47
N LEU A 149 -16.96 18.81 -10.53
CA LEU A 149 -17.46 18.11 -11.71
C LEU A 149 -19.00 18.03 -11.77
N TRP A 150 -19.64 17.69 -10.65
CA TRP A 150 -21.04 17.26 -10.62
C TRP A 150 -21.92 18.03 -9.62
N GLY A 151 -21.35 18.87 -8.76
CA GLY A 151 -22.05 19.71 -7.79
C GLY A 151 -22.09 19.14 -6.38
N ASP A 152 -22.83 19.83 -5.48
CA ASP A 152 -22.74 19.63 -4.03
C ASP A 152 -23.22 18.24 -3.55
N LEU A 153 -24.41 17.78 -3.97
CA LEU A 153 -24.97 16.52 -3.49
C LEU A 153 -24.18 15.29 -3.96
N PRO A 154 -23.74 15.18 -5.25
CA PRO A 154 -22.84 14.11 -5.66
C PRO A 154 -21.51 14.11 -4.91
N ALA A 155 -20.99 15.29 -4.56
CA ALA A 155 -19.78 15.40 -3.75
C ALA A 155 -19.97 14.81 -2.33
N ALA A 156 -21.11 15.05 -1.71
CA ALA A 156 -21.46 14.47 -0.43
C ALA A 156 -21.52 12.93 -0.48
N ILE A 157 -22.11 12.37 -1.55
CA ILE A 157 -22.18 10.92 -1.76
C ILE A 157 -20.78 10.34 -1.99
N ALA A 158 -19.91 11.03 -2.76
CA ALA A 158 -18.52 10.62 -2.95
C ALA A 158 -17.75 10.56 -1.61
N ALA A 159 -17.89 11.61 -0.79
CA ALA A 159 -17.26 11.66 0.54
C ALA A 159 -17.78 10.57 1.47
N LEU A 160 -19.09 10.33 1.49
CA LEU A 160 -19.71 9.27 2.28
C LEU A 160 -19.20 7.88 1.85
N THR A 161 -19.13 7.64 0.55
CA THR A 161 -18.61 6.39 0.00
C THR A 161 -17.14 6.18 0.40
N ALA A 162 -16.29 7.20 0.23
CA ALA A 162 -14.88 7.16 0.62
C ALA A 162 -14.67 6.96 2.13
N ALA A 163 -15.56 7.55 2.95
CA ALA A 163 -15.50 7.43 4.40
C ALA A 163 -15.84 6.03 4.90
N LEU A 164 -16.83 5.38 4.31
CA LEU A 164 -17.30 4.07 4.72
C LEU A 164 -16.44 2.93 4.16
N MET A 165 -15.89 3.06 2.93
CA MET A 165 -15.04 2.04 2.32
C MET A 165 -13.86 1.65 3.19
N PHE A 166 -13.57 0.35 3.24
CA PHE A 166 -12.41 -0.16 3.95
C PHE A 166 -11.12 0.17 3.20
N VAL A 167 -10.34 1.08 3.76
CA VAL A 167 -9.01 1.47 3.25
C VAL A 167 -7.99 1.20 4.34
N SER A 168 -7.30 0.05 4.25
CA SER A 168 -6.37 -0.43 5.28
C SER A 168 -5.26 0.59 5.61
N ARG A 169 -4.75 1.28 4.60
CA ARG A 169 -3.61 2.22 4.73
C ARG A 169 -3.94 3.51 5.49
N HIS A 170 -5.21 3.82 5.75
CA HIS A 170 -5.64 4.99 6.51
C HIS A 170 -6.19 4.65 7.91
N GLN A 171 -5.92 3.44 8.41
CA GLN A 171 -6.22 3.08 9.80
C GLN A 171 -5.19 3.65 10.76
N ALA A 172 -5.60 3.94 11.99
CA ALA A 172 -4.69 4.39 13.04
C ALA A 172 -3.51 3.41 13.20
N GLY A 173 -2.32 3.96 13.30
CA GLY A 173 -1.08 3.21 13.39
C GLY A 173 -0.48 2.78 12.04
N PHE A 174 -1.21 2.89 10.93
CA PHE A 174 -0.73 2.53 9.59
C PHE A 174 0.01 3.69 8.92
N THR A 175 1.02 4.25 9.61
CA THR A 175 1.76 5.45 9.20
C THR A 175 2.86 5.08 8.23
N VAL A 176 2.48 4.98 6.96
CA VAL A 176 3.35 4.55 5.85
C VAL A 176 3.33 5.53 4.69
N LYS A 177 4.36 5.49 3.87
CA LYS A 177 4.54 6.31 2.66
C LYS A 177 3.32 6.36 1.76
N TYR A 178 2.67 5.22 1.58
CA TYR A 178 1.47 5.09 0.76
C TYR A 178 0.30 5.91 1.32
N ALA A 179 0.12 5.90 2.65
CA ALA A 179 -1.00 6.60 3.30
C ALA A 179 -0.92 8.12 3.08
N ILE A 180 0.22 8.74 3.38
CA ILE A 180 0.44 10.17 3.13
C ILE A 180 0.46 10.49 1.63
N GLY A 181 0.96 9.56 0.80
CA GLY A 181 0.91 9.70 -0.66
C GLY A 181 -0.52 9.87 -1.16
N LEU A 182 -1.47 9.06 -0.71
CA LEU A 182 -2.89 9.21 -1.05
C LEU A 182 -3.48 10.54 -0.51
N ALA A 183 -3.05 10.98 0.67
CA ALA A 183 -3.50 12.23 1.26
C ALA A 183 -3.19 13.45 0.39
N PHE A 184 -2.05 13.47 -0.30
CA PHE A 184 -1.68 14.54 -1.22
C PHE A 184 -2.17 14.30 -2.66
N LEU A 185 -2.30 13.06 -3.08
CA LEU A 185 -2.69 12.70 -4.45
C LEU A 185 -4.11 13.17 -4.79
N PHE A 186 -5.07 13.01 -3.89
CA PHE A 186 -6.45 13.43 -4.17
C PHE A 186 -6.64 14.95 -4.20
N PRO A 187 -6.02 15.77 -3.36
CA PRO A 187 -5.91 17.22 -3.59
C PRO A 187 -5.23 17.59 -4.92
N ALA A 188 -4.18 16.86 -5.35
CA ALA A 188 -3.56 17.09 -6.67
C ALA A 188 -4.60 16.86 -7.80
N ILE A 189 -5.38 15.79 -7.72
CA ILE A 189 -6.49 15.50 -8.65
C ILE A 189 -7.50 16.66 -8.68
N TYR A 190 -7.92 17.15 -7.52
CA TYR A 190 -8.85 18.28 -7.44
C TYR A 190 -8.32 19.52 -8.15
N PHE A 191 -7.10 19.92 -7.84
CA PHE A 191 -6.51 21.13 -8.42
C PHE A 191 -6.23 20.97 -9.92
N HIS A 192 -5.84 19.77 -10.37
CA HIS A 192 -5.70 19.44 -11.79
C HIS A 192 -7.04 19.61 -12.52
N VAL A 193 -8.11 18.96 -12.06
CA VAL A 193 -9.46 19.07 -12.65
C VAL A 193 -9.92 20.54 -12.70
N ARG A 194 -9.73 21.26 -11.60
CA ARG A 194 -10.09 22.69 -11.54
C ARG A 194 -9.24 23.54 -12.47
N ALA A 195 -7.94 23.28 -12.60
CA ALA A 195 -7.05 23.99 -13.52
C ALA A 195 -7.56 23.87 -14.97
N TRP A 196 -7.82 22.65 -15.41
CA TRP A 196 -8.23 22.36 -16.78
C TRP A 196 -9.67 22.78 -17.07
N LYS A 197 -10.58 22.66 -16.10
CA LYS A 197 -11.98 23.09 -16.27
C LYS A 197 -12.13 24.60 -16.28
N ARG A 198 -11.39 25.32 -15.42
CA ARG A 198 -11.50 26.79 -15.29
C ARG A 198 -10.40 27.54 -16.04
N GLY A 199 -9.39 26.85 -16.58
CA GLY A 199 -8.24 27.46 -17.21
C GLY A 199 -7.40 28.30 -16.24
N SER A 200 -7.22 27.82 -14.99
CA SER A 200 -6.56 28.54 -13.89
C SER A 200 -5.11 28.10 -13.70
N TYR A 201 -4.15 28.97 -13.96
CA TYR A 201 -2.73 28.70 -13.70
C TYR A 201 -2.43 28.49 -12.22
N ILE A 202 -3.09 29.22 -11.31
CA ILE A 202 -2.92 29.03 -9.86
C ILE A 202 -3.30 27.61 -9.48
N SER A 203 -4.43 27.10 -10.02
CA SER A 203 -4.82 25.73 -9.77
C SER A 203 -3.83 24.74 -10.39
N ALA A 204 -3.22 25.02 -11.53
CA ALA A 204 -2.17 24.19 -12.12
C ALA A 204 -0.91 24.14 -11.24
N VAL A 205 -0.46 25.30 -10.71
CA VAL A 205 0.65 25.34 -9.72
C VAL A 205 0.32 24.50 -8.49
N LEU A 206 -0.88 24.67 -7.93
CA LEU A 206 -1.32 23.90 -6.75
C LEU A 206 -1.39 22.40 -7.05
N ALA A 207 -1.88 22.00 -8.22
CA ALA A 207 -1.85 20.59 -8.66
C ALA A 207 -0.40 20.07 -8.68
N GLY A 208 0.52 20.83 -9.26
CA GLY A 208 1.96 20.50 -9.29
C GLY A 208 2.58 20.44 -7.90
N ILE A 209 2.23 21.33 -6.98
CA ILE A 209 2.70 21.30 -5.59
C ILE A 209 2.22 20.04 -4.87
N PHE A 210 0.91 19.71 -4.94
CA PHE A 210 0.39 18.50 -4.32
C PHE A 210 0.95 17.22 -4.98
N LEU A 211 1.20 17.23 -6.29
CA LEU A 211 1.88 16.13 -6.97
C LEU A 211 3.35 16.02 -6.51
N ALA A 212 4.04 17.13 -6.28
CA ALA A 212 5.39 17.17 -5.70
C ALA A 212 5.41 16.61 -4.28
N LEU A 213 4.47 17.01 -3.42
CA LEU A 213 4.29 16.43 -2.08
C LEU A 213 4.01 14.94 -2.12
N THR A 214 3.21 14.49 -3.10
CA THR A 214 2.98 13.06 -3.33
C THR A 214 4.28 12.34 -3.73
N ALA A 215 5.08 12.93 -4.63
CA ALA A 215 6.37 12.38 -5.06
C ALA A 215 7.35 12.27 -3.89
N LEU A 216 7.45 13.30 -3.06
CA LEU A 216 8.29 13.32 -1.85
C LEU A 216 7.81 12.33 -0.77
N SER A 217 6.58 11.84 -0.87
CA SER A 217 5.99 10.88 0.06
C SER A 217 6.03 9.44 -0.46
N TRP A 218 5.76 9.24 -1.75
CA TRP A 218 5.49 7.91 -2.29
C TRP A 218 5.73 7.85 -3.80
N ALA A 219 6.55 6.88 -4.23
CA ALA A 219 6.85 6.66 -5.65
C ALA A 219 5.60 6.36 -6.51
N GLY A 220 4.46 6.03 -5.90
CA GLY A 220 3.18 5.84 -6.59
C GLY A 220 2.58 7.11 -7.22
N PHE A 221 3.17 8.31 -6.97
CA PHE A 221 2.81 9.53 -7.72
C PHE A 221 2.89 9.32 -9.23
N ASN A 222 3.72 8.39 -9.70
CA ASN A 222 3.86 8.03 -11.11
C ASN A 222 2.55 7.54 -11.73
N VAL A 223 1.62 6.99 -10.95
CA VAL A 223 0.30 6.59 -11.44
C VAL A 223 -0.49 7.83 -11.87
N LEU A 224 -0.55 8.87 -11.02
CA LEU A 224 -1.23 10.11 -11.37
C LEU A 224 -0.47 10.88 -12.47
N LEU A 225 0.86 10.90 -12.42
CA LEU A 225 1.67 11.47 -13.49
C LEU A 225 1.34 10.81 -14.85
N GLY A 226 1.22 9.47 -14.88
CA GLY A 226 0.81 8.73 -16.07
C GLY A 226 -0.57 9.14 -16.58
N VAL A 227 -1.55 9.33 -15.68
CA VAL A 227 -2.90 9.81 -16.03
C VAL A 227 -2.84 11.18 -16.69
N ILE A 228 -2.09 12.13 -16.11
CA ILE A 228 -1.91 13.49 -16.65
C ILE A 228 -1.23 13.44 -18.03
N VAL A 229 -0.19 12.63 -18.18
CA VAL A 229 0.52 12.44 -19.46
C VAL A 229 -0.39 11.85 -20.53
N ILE A 230 -1.14 10.79 -20.21
CA ILE A 230 -2.09 10.17 -21.15
C ILE A 230 -3.17 11.18 -21.56
N GLN A 231 -3.71 11.95 -20.61
CA GLN A 231 -4.64 13.04 -20.93
C GLN A 231 -4.00 14.05 -21.90
N ALA A 232 -2.79 14.51 -21.63
CA ALA A 232 -2.09 15.48 -22.46
C ALA A 232 -1.90 14.96 -23.90
N VAL A 233 -1.50 13.69 -24.04
CA VAL A 233 -1.29 13.03 -25.35
C VAL A 233 -2.60 12.80 -26.09
N LEU A 234 -3.70 12.48 -25.42
CA LEU A 234 -5.00 12.20 -26.05
C LEU A 234 -5.82 13.48 -26.34
N LEU A 235 -5.56 14.57 -25.62
CA LEU A 235 -6.33 15.81 -25.75
C LEU A 235 -6.40 16.38 -27.19
N PRO A 236 -5.30 16.37 -27.99
CA PRO A 236 -5.31 16.87 -29.39
C PRO A 236 -6.29 16.11 -30.32
N LEU A 237 -6.59 14.84 -30.00
CA LEU A 237 -7.54 14.04 -30.77
C LEU A 237 -8.99 14.48 -30.55
N ILE A 238 -9.28 15.00 -29.34
CA ILE A 238 -10.63 15.40 -28.93
C ILE A 238 -10.94 16.81 -29.34
N ARG A 239 -10.06 17.78 -29.04
CA ARG A 239 -10.23 19.19 -29.36
C ARG A 239 -8.97 19.83 -29.91
N LYS A 240 -9.07 21.05 -30.43
CA LYS A 240 -7.91 21.86 -30.79
C LYS A 240 -7.11 22.29 -29.56
N ILE A 241 -5.78 22.27 -29.71
CA ILE A 241 -4.83 22.67 -28.66
C ILE A 241 -4.56 24.16 -28.75
N THR A 242 -4.47 24.81 -27.62
CA THR A 242 -4.12 26.23 -27.46
C THR A 242 -2.78 26.39 -26.78
N LYS A 243 -2.14 27.57 -26.92
CA LYS A 243 -0.93 27.91 -26.16
C LYS A 243 -1.14 27.82 -24.65
N LYS A 244 -2.38 28.13 -24.19
CA LYS A 244 -2.77 28.04 -22.79
C LYS A 244 -2.69 26.60 -22.25
N ASP A 245 -3.06 25.59 -23.05
CA ASP A 245 -2.99 24.18 -22.64
C ASP A 245 -1.55 23.73 -22.42
N ILE A 246 -0.65 24.11 -23.32
CA ILE A 246 0.80 23.80 -23.20
C ILE A 246 1.37 24.47 -21.98
N LEU A 247 1.10 25.78 -21.77
CA LEU A 247 1.60 26.53 -20.64
C LEU A 247 1.04 25.99 -19.31
N MET A 248 -0.22 25.58 -19.29
CA MET A 248 -0.86 25.03 -18.08
C MET A 248 -0.18 23.74 -17.65
N LEU A 249 0.09 22.82 -18.60
CA LEU A 249 0.82 21.57 -18.29
C LEU A 249 2.27 21.85 -17.87
N PHE A 250 2.94 22.79 -18.54
CA PHE A 250 4.29 23.18 -18.20
C PHE A 250 4.38 23.70 -16.76
N VAL A 251 3.50 24.62 -16.39
CA VAL A 251 3.43 25.21 -15.05
C VAL A 251 3.11 24.16 -13.98
N GLU A 252 2.24 23.20 -14.29
CA GLU A 252 1.90 22.08 -13.41
C GLU A 252 3.11 21.16 -13.15
N PHE A 253 3.99 20.97 -14.15
CA PHE A 253 5.14 20.09 -14.00
C PHE A 253 6.34 20.75 -13.29
N ILE A 254 6.41 22.06 -13.16
CA ILE A 254 7.54 22.74 -12.49
C ILE A 254 7.73 22.25 -11.06
N PRO A 255 6.72 22.28 -10.15
CA PRO A 255 6.94 21.88 -8.76
C PRO A 255 7.35 20.40 -8.60
N VAL A 256 6.71 19.50 -9.34
CA VAL A 256 7.04 18.06 -9.24
C VAL A 256 8.41 17.76 -9.81
N THR A 257 8.82 18.42 -10.89
CA THR A 257 10.16 18.27 -11.45
C THR A 257 11.22 18.80 -10.49
N ALA A 258 10.99 19.96 -9.86
CA ALA A 258 11.88 20.51 -8.84
C ALA A 258 12.03 19.56 -7.64
N ALA A 259 10.94 18.99 -7.15
CA ALA A 259 10.95 18.00 -6.06
C ALA A 259 11.76 16.75 -6.41
N ILE A 260 11.55 16.21 -7.61
CA ILE A 260 12.27 15.02 -8.09
C ILE A 260 13.76 15.29 -8.21
N VAL A 261 14.13 16.43 -8.82
CA VAL A 261 15.53 16.79 -9.04
C VAL A 261 16.23 17.11 -7.73
N GLY A 262 15.53 17.76 -6.79
CA GLY A 262 16.07 18.13 -5.48
C GLY A 262 16.18 17.00 -4.46
N THR A 263 15.67 15.78 -4.77
CA THR A 263 15.63 14.68 -3.80
C THR A 263 16.56 13.55 -4.20
N PRO A 264 17.54 13.16 -3.35
CA PRO A 264 18.45 12.04 -3.62
C PRO A 264 17.73 10.72 -3.92
N PHE A 265 16.59 10.49 -3.31
CA PHE A 265 15.73 9.31 -3.53
C PHE A 265 15.47 9.04 -5.02
N TYR A 266 15.27 10.09 -5.83
CA TYR A 266 15.07 9.98 -7.28
C TYR A 266 16.38 10.09 -8.09
N ARG A 267 17.53 10.25 -7.43
CA ARG A 267 18.84 10.43 -8.08
C ARG A 267 18.90 11.68 -8.97
N GLY A 268 18.17 12.74 -8.59
CA GLY A 268 18.23 14.04 -9.26
C GLY A 268 17.76 14.01 -10.71
N VAL A 269 18.49 14.66 -11.59
CA VAL A 269 18.17 14.76 -13.02
C VAL A 269 18.16 13.41 -13.75
N HIS A 270 18.86 12.39 -13.24
CA HIS A 270 18.86 11.05 -13.86
C HIS A 270 17.47 10.42 -13.89
N TYR A 271 16.58 10.79 -12.97
CA TYR A 271 15.20 10.33 -13.02
C TYR A 271 14.47 10.84 -14.27
N ILE A 272 14.68 12.12 -14.63
CA ILE A 272 14.00 12.76 -15.77
C ILE A 272 14.39 12.10 -17.10
N TYR A 273 15.63 11.65 -17.22
CA TYR A 273 16.11 10.92 -18.41
C TYR A 273 15.89 9.41 -18.29
N GLY A 274 15.45 8.92 -17.13
CA GLY A 274 15.14 7.52 -16.90
C GLY A 274 13.83 7.08 -17.56
N SER A 275 13.61 5.75 -17.61
CA SER A 275 12.48 5.10 -18.28
C SER A 275 11.09 5.59 -17.79
N VAL A 276 11.00 6.14 -16.59
CA VAL A 276 9.74 6.63 -16.01
C VAL A 276 9.63 8.16 -16.10
N GLY A 277 10.69 8.89 -15.79
CA GLY A 277 10.66 10.35 -15.75
C GLY A 277 10.61 11.02 -17.13
N ILE A 278 11.10 10.34 -18.17
CA ILE A 278 11.09 10.85 -19.55
C ILE A 278 9.70 11.23 -20.06
N VAL A 279 8.63 10.68 -19.47
CA VAL A 279 7.26 10.99 -19.87
C VAL A 279 6.88 12.46 -19.61
N ILE A 280 7.56 13.16 -18.65
CA ILE A 280 7.33 14.58 -18.36
C ILE A 280 7.70 15.44 -19.59
N PRO A 281 8.98 15.50 -20.03
CA PRO A 281 9.33 16.27 -21.20
C PRO A 281 8.69 15.73 -22.49
N ALA A 282 8.54 14.41 -22.62
CA ALA A 282 7.92 13.82 -23.81
C ALA A 282 6.47 14.27 -24.01
N SER A 283 5.67 14.37 -22.95
CA SER A 283 4.28 14.85 -23.06
C SER A 283 4.18 16.31 -23.49
N LEU A 284 5.09 17.18 -23.03
CA LEU A 284 5.17 18.57 -23.49
C LEU A 284 5.56 18.66 -24.97
N VAL A 285 6.55 17.86 -25.40
CA VAL A 285 6.95 17.76 -26.81
C VAL A 285 5.80 17.26 -27.66
N MET A 286 5.06 16.23 -27.21
CA MET A 286 3.90 15.74 -27.94
C MET A 286 2.79 16.79 -28.11
N LEU A 287 2.52 17.60 -27.08
CA LEU A 287 1.59 18.73 -27.21
C LEU A 287 2.09 19.81 -28.17
N LEU A 288 3.40 20.12 -28.15
CA LEU A 288 4.02 21.06 -29.07
C LEU A 288 3.93 20.56 -30.53
N ILE A 289 4.21 19.27 -30.76
CA ILE A 289 4.05 18.63 -32.08
C ILE A 289 2.58 18.71 -32.53
N ALA A 290 1.61 18.36 -31.68
CA ALA A 290 0.20 18.44 -32.00
C ALA A 290 -0.22 19.87 -32.35
N TYR A 291 0.25 20.88 -31.60
CA TYR A 291 0.00 22.28 -31.86
C TYR A 291 0.61 22.73 -33.18
N GLY A 292 1.87 22.32 -33.47
CA GLY A 292 2.55 22.60 -34.73
C GLY A 292 1.82 22.00 -35.93
N LEU A 293 1.46 20.72 -35.88
CA LEU A 293 0.70 20.02 -36.92
C LEU A 293 -0.67 20.69 -37.14
N GLN A 294 -1.37 21.10 -36.07
CA GLN A 294 -2.62 21.85 -36.16
C GLN A 294 -2.42 23.17 -36.90
N ARG A 295 -1.38 23.95 -36.56
CA ARG A 295 -1.09 25.25 -37.22
C ARG A 295 -0.68 25.07 -38.68
N LEU A 296 0.10 24.06 -39.01
CA LEU A 296 0.46 23.72 -40.39
C LEU A 296 -0.77 23.31 -41.19
N SER A 297 -1.73 22.59 -40.60
CA SER A 297 -2.97 22.19 -41.25
C SER A 297 -3.91 23.38 -41.62
N GLU A 298 -3.70 24.55 -40.99
CA GLU A 298 -4.48 25.77 -41.24
C GLU A 298 -3.85 26.64 -42.38
N LYS A 299 -2.60 26.36 -42.82
CA LYS A 299 -1.90 27.06 -43.88
C LYS A 299 -2.19 26.42 -45.25
N LYS A 300 -2.88 27.17 -46.15
CA LYS A 300 -3.28 26.65 -47.49
C LYS A 300 -2.09 26.16 -48.32
N GLU A 301 -0.99 26.90 -48.36
CA GLU A 301 0.21 26.59 -49.14
C GLU A 301 0.84 25.25 -48.69
N VAL A 302 0.94 25.02 -47.38
CA VAL A 302 1.50 23.77 -46.80
C VAL A 302 0.59 22.58 -47.07
N VAL A 303 -0.74 22.78 -47.06
CA VAL A 303 -1.70 21.70 -47.32
C VAL A 303 -1.73 21.33 -48.79
N LEU A 304 -1.43 22.26 -49.71
CA LEU A 304 -1.29 21.98 -51.13
C LEU A 304 -0.07 21.12 -51.43
N THR A 305 1.03 21.37 -50.74
CA THR A 305 2.29 20.61 -50.89
C THR A 305 2.26 19.27 -50.17
N LEU A 306 1.60 19.19 -49.00
CA LEU A 306 1.50 18.03 -48.16
C LEU A 306 0.04 17.76 -47.77
N PRO A 307 -0.76 17.14 -48.65
CA PRO A 307 -2.22 16.96 -48.44
C PRO A 307 -2.59 16.16 -47.17
N LEU A 308 -1.67 15.28 -46.70
CA LEU A 308 -1.87 14.48 -45.49
C LEU A 308 -2.02 15.38 -44.23
N LEU A 309 -1.37 16.54 -44.19
CA LEU A 309 -1.46 17.48 -43.06
C LEU A 309 -2.86 18.06 -42.88
N ARG A 310 -3.70 18.07 -43.91
CA ARG A 310 -5.14 18.41 -43.78
C ARG A 310 -5.84 17.52 -42.73
N ARG A 311 -5.33 16.28 -42.56
CA ARG A 311 -5.81 15.30 -41.57
C ARG A 311 -4.83 15.20 -40.40
N TYR A 312 -4.38 16.35 -39.82
CA TYR A 312 -3.35 16.37 -38.79
C TYR A 312 -3.62 15.41 -37.61
N LYS A 313 -4.89 15.18 -37.27
CA LYS A 313 -5.24 14.21 -36.20
C LYS A 313 -4.87 12.77 -36.58
N VAL A 314 -4.96 12.39 -37.87
CA VAL A 314 -4.53 11.08 -38.34
C VAL A 314 -3.01 10.96 -38.26
N VAL A 315 -2.28 11.99 -38.71
CA VAL A 315 -0.80 12.02 -38.60
C VAL A 315 -0.37 11.90 -37.14
N TYR A 316 -1.01 12.66 -36.29
CA TYR A 316 -0.74 12.62 -34.83
C TYR A 316 -1.08 11.26 -34.20
N SER A 317 -2.19 10.62 -34.61
CA SER A 317 -2.54 9.26 -34.17
C SER A 317 -1.51 8.22 -34.59
N ILE A 318 -1.02 8.31 -35.84
CA ILE A 318 0.05 7.40 -36.32
C ILE A 318 1.31 7.59 -35.47
N LEU A 319 1.70 8.83 -35.15
CA LEU A 319 2.85 9.11 -34.28
C LEU A 319 2.67 8.49 -32.90
N ILE A 320 1.49 8.62 -32.28
CA ILE A 320 1.19 7.96 -30.99
C ILE A 320 1.37 6.45 -31.09
N VAL A 321 0.79 5.82 -32.12
CA VAL A 321 0.90 4.37 -32.33
C VAL A 321 2.36 3.94 -32.48
N LEU A 322 3.15 4.67 -33.26
CA LEU A 322 4.58 4.39 -33.43
C LEU A 322 5.36 4.49 -32.13
N ILE A 323 5.08 5.51 -31.28
CA ILE A 323 5.72 5.68 -29.97
C ILE A 323 5.31 4.52 -29.03
N VAL A 324 4.04 4.16 -29.00
CA VAL A 324 3.56 3.06 -28.14
C VAL A 324 4.16 1.72 -28.57
N VAL A 325 4.11 1.40 -29.86
CA VAL A 325 4.69 0.15 -30.41
C VAL A 325 6.20 0.13 -30.18
N GLY A 326 6.91 1.21 -30.51
CA GLY A 326 8.34 1.33 -30.30
C GLY A 326 8.72 1.20 -28.82
N GLY A 327 7.94 1.78 -27.91
CA GLY A 327 8.13 1.64 -26.47
C GLY A 327 7.92 0.19 -25.99
N LEU A 328 6.89 -0.50 -26.47
CA LEU A 328 6.65 -1.91 -26.16
C LEU A 328 7.78 -2.81 -26.66
N VAL A 329 8.24 -2.60 -27.88
CA VAL A 329 9.39 -3.32 -28.43
C VAL A 329 10.64 -3.06 -27.61
N ALA A 330 10.91 -1.80 -27.24
CA ALA A 330 12.08 -1.44 -26.43
C ALA A 330 12.04 -2.07 -25.02
N ILE A 331 10.85 -2.21 -24.42
CA ILE A 331 10.66 -2.91 -23.13
C ILE A 331 10.88 -4.42 -23.29
N THR A 332 10.29 -5.04 -24.31
CA THR A 332 10.38 -6.49 -24.51
C THR A 332 11.78 -6.94 -24.93
N THR A 333 12.52 -6.11 -25.67
CA THR A 333 13.91 -6.35 -26.05
C THR A 333 14.93 -5.99 -24.97
N GLY A 334 14.48 -5.39 -23.85
CA GLY A 334 15.34 -4.99 -22.73
C GLY A 334 16.14 -3.70 -22.96
N VAL A 335 15.91 -2.96 -24.06
CA VAL A 335 16.49 -1.64 -24.30
C VAL A 335 16.02 -0.64 -23.25
N ILE A 336 14.73 -0.70 -22.89
CA ILE A 336 14.16 0.04 -21.77
C ILE A 336 13.97 -0.93 -20.60
N VAL A 337 14.73 -0.73 -19.52
CA VAL A 337 14.62 -1.55 -18.32
C VAL A 337 13.61 -0.92 -17.36
N ILE A 338 12.47 -1.59 -17.19
CA ILE A 338 11.49 -1.27 -16.15
C ILE A 338 11.70 -2.23 -14.99
N LYS A 339 11.85 -1.73 -13.77
CA LYS A 339 12.15 -2.54 -12.58
C LYS A 339 10.96 -2.68 -11.63
N GLY A 340 10.93 -3.78 -10.91
CA GLY A 340 10.10 -3.99 -9.72
C GLY A 340 8.59 -3.91 -9.92
N LYS A 341 7.93 -3.16 -9.05
CA LYS A 341 6.46 -3.04 -8.97
C LYS A 341 5.81 -2.56 -10.27
N ALA A 342 6.50 -1.76 -11.08
CA ALA A 342 5.95 -1.21 -12.31
C ALA A 342 5.66 -2.31 -13.35
N LEU A 343 6.50 -3.36 -13.43
CA LEU A 343 6.24 -4.50 -14.32
C LEU A 343 4.97 -5.27 -13.92
N PHE A 344 4.73 -5.43 -12.61
CA PHE A 344 3.48 -6.04 -12.13
C PHE A 344 2.26 -5.19 -12.49
N ALA A 345 2.33 -3.89 -12.25
CA ALA A 345 1.24 -2.96 -12.56
C ALA A 345 0.93 -2.90 -14.07
N LEU A 346 1.93 -3.12 -14.92
CA LEU A 346 1.78 -3.22 -16.38
C LEU A 346 1.33 -4.60 -16.86
N GLY A 347 1.06 -5.56 -15.97
CA GLY A 347 0.67 -6.92 -16.33
C GLY A 347 1.81 -7.79 -16.88
N LEU A 348 3.06 -7.32 -16.84
CA LEU A 348 4.25 -7.97 -17.39
C LEU A 348 4.94 -8.91 -16.36
N ARG A 349 4.15 -9.69 -15.63
CA ARG A 349 4.62 -10.57 -14.53
C ARG A 349 5.68 -11.57 -14.97
N GLY A 350 5.58 -12.10 -16.18
CA GLY A 350 6.55 -13.07 -16.73
C GLY A 350 7.98 -12.56 -16.83
N LEU A 351 8.17 -11.24 -16.79
CA LEU A 351 9.49 -10.61 -16.80
C LEU A 351 10.07 -10.38 -15.40
N VAL A 352 9.29 -10.61 -14.34
CA VAL A 352 9.74 -10.39 -12.95
C VAL A 352 10.28 -11.69 -12.37
N ARG A 353 11.45 -11.63 -11.75
CA ARG A 353 12.13 -12.76 -11.10
C ARG A 353 12.58 -12.38 -9.69
N GLY A 354 12.81 -13.39 -8.85
CA GLY A 354 13.37 -13.24 -7.51
C GLY A 354 12.39 -12.77 -6.46
N ILE A 355 12.87 -12.05 -5.45
CA ILE A 355 12.15 -11.65 -4.23
C ILE A 355 10.76 -11.01 -4.49
N PRO A 356 10.58 -10.10 -5.48
CA PRO A 356 9.28 -9.50 -5.72
C PRO A 356 8.16 -10.50 -6.01
N THR A 357 8.49 -11.70 -6.52
CA THR A 357 7.47 -12.74 -6.79
C THR A 357 6.95 -13.43 -5.53
N THR A 358 7.57 -13.20 -4.38
CA THR A 358 7.19 -13.78 -3.08
C THR A 358 6.46 -12.78 -2.18
N VAL A 359 6.39 -11.51 -2.58
CA VAL A 359 5.71 -10.46 -1.83
C VAL A 359 4.20 -10.56 -2.07
N GLN A 360 3.45 -10.73 -1.00
CA GLN A 360 2.02 -10.98 -1.02
C GLN A 360 1.21 -9.82 -1.63
N GLU A 361 1.59 -8.59 -1.36
CA GLU A 361 0.95 -7.38 -1.90
C GLU A 361 1.04 -7.28 -3.43
N TYR A 362 1.94 -8.06 -4.07
CA TYR A 362 2.10 -8.10 -5.53
C TYR A 362 1.26 -9.21 -6.18
N ALA A 363 0.42 -9.89 -5.40
CA ALA A 363 -0.53 -10.85 -5.92
C ALA A 363 -1.62 -10.18 -6.76
N THR A 364 -2.19 -10.93 -7.71
CA THR A 364 -3.39 -10.53 -8.44
C THR A 364 -4.60 -10.70 -7.55
N PRO A 365 -5.42 -9.66 -7.30
CA PRO A 365 -6.64 -9.83 -6.54
C PRO A 365 -7.67 -10.65 -7.32
N THR A 366 -8.51 -11.40 -6.61
CA THR A 366 -9.66 -12.03 -7.24
C THR A 366 -10.81 -11.04 -7.44
N PRO A 367 -11.72 -11.32 -8.39
CA PRO A 367 -12.95 -10.55 -8.53
C PRO A 367 -13.74 -10.45 -7.22
N SER A 368 -13.81 -11.52 -6.43
CA SER A 368 -14.48 -11.51 -5.12
C SER A 368 -13.82 -10.56 -4.12
N ALA A 369 -12.48 -10.50 -4.09
CA ALA A 369 -11.76 -9.57 -3.23
C ALA A 369 -12.04 -8.11 -3.60
N LEU A 370 -12.12 -7.79 -4.89
CA LEU A 370 -12.48 -6.45 -5.38
C LEU A 370 -13.93 -6.10 -5.02
N ILE A 371 -14.88 -7.03 -5.23
CA ILE A 371 -16.28 -6.81 -4.87
C ILE A 371 -16.44 -6.62 -3.35
N MET A 372 -15.71 -7.37 -2.52
CA MET A 372 -15.73 -7.16 -1.07
C MET A 372 -15.16 -5.82 -0.66
N SER A 373 -14.07 -5.39 -1.31
CA SER A 373 -13.40 -4.12 -0.99
C SER A 373 -14.20 -2.91 -1.45
N GLU A 374 -14.78 -2.94 -2.65
CA GLU A 374 -15.34 -1.78 -3.35
C GLU A 374 -16.87 -1.84 -3.52
N GLY A 375 -17.43 -3.04 -3.49
CA GLY A 375 -18.86 -3.29 -3.48
C GLY A 375 -19.64 -2.79 -4.67
N GLY A 376 -20.87 -2.34 -4.40
CA GLY A 376 -21.76 -1.77 -5.41
C GLY A 376 -21.19 -0.52 -6.10
N ALA A 377 -20.31 0.21 -5.43
CA ALA A 377 -19.65 1.38 -6.02
C ALA A 377 -18.73 0.99 -7.20
N LEU A 378 -18.09 -0.19 -7.18
CA LEU A 378 -17.33 -0.71 -8.33
C LEU A 378 -18.24 -0.91 -9.54
N ILE A 379 -19.37 -1.59 -9.35
CA ILE A 379 -20.33 -1.86 -10.44
C ILE A 379 -20.82 -0.55 -11.06
N ILE A 380 -21.19 0.40 -10.22
CA ILE A 380 -21.62 1.73 -10.69
C ILE A 380 -20.47 2.45 -11.42
N SER A 381 -19.24 2.38 -10.94
CA SER A 381 -18.08 2.97 -11.62
C SER A 381 -17.81 2.34 -12.99
N LEU A 382 -18.01 1.03 -13.15
CA LEU A 382 -17.89 0.34 -14.45
C LEU A 382 -18.98 0.81 -15.44
N VAL A 383 -20.22 1.00 -14.97
CA VAL A 383 -21.29 1.60 -15.79
C VAL A 383 -20.93 3.04 -16.17
N MET A 384 -20.39 3.81 -15.21
CA MET A 384 -19.98 5.19 -15.48
C MET A 384 -18.75 5.28 -16.39
N LEU A 385 -17.87 4.28 -16.42
CA LEU A 385 -16.77 4.19 -17.38
C LEU A 385 -17.31 4.25 -18.83
N VAL A 386 -18.33 3.45 -19.12
CA VAL A 386 -18.98 3.44 -20.44
C VAL A 386 -19.64 4.79 -20.75
N TYR A 387 -20.32 5.38 -19.76
CA TYR A 387 -20.92 6.70 -19.91
C TYR A 387 -19.88 7.79 -20.18
N MET A 388 -18.77 7.80 -19.43
CA MET A 388 -17.67 8.76 -19.62
C MET A 388 -17.03 8.59 -21.00
N LEU A 389 -16.82 7.33 -21.44
CA LEU A 389 -16.32 7.04 -22.80
C LEU A 389 -17.25 7.60 -23.88
N TYR A 390 -18.57 7.41 -23.73
CA TYR A 390 -19.56 8.03 -24.62
C TYR A 390 -19.45 9.56 -24.64
N LYS A 391 -19.31 10.20 -23.46
CA LYS A 391 -19.14 11.66 -23.35
C LYS A 391 -17.89 12.17 -24.05
N VAL A 392 -16.78 11.45 -23.89
CA VAL A 392 -15.48 11.81 -24.50
C VAL A 392 -15.53 11.64 -26.04
N LEU A 393 -15.98 10.47 -26.52
CA LEU A 393 -15.91 10.14 -27.95
C LEU A 393 -16.97 10.87 -28.79
N PHE A 394 -18.21 10.89 -28.32
CA PHE A 394 -19.35 11.40 -29.12
C PHE A 394 -19.71 12.83 -28.76
N LYS A 395 -19.56 13.26 -27.53
CA LYS A 395 -19.85 14.63 -27.09
C LYS A 395 -18.61 15.52 -26.99
N ARG A 396 -17.41 14.95 -27.17
CA ARG A 396 -16.10 15.64 -27.10
C ARG A 396 -15.93 16.44 -25.81
N ASP A 397 -16.48 15.93 -24.71
CA ASP A 397 -16.46 16.56 -23.40
C ASP A 397 -15.14 16.24 -22.68
N VAL A 398 -14.23 17.20 -22.72
CA VAL A 398 -12.88 17.06 -22.15
C VAL A 398 -12.90 16.92 -20.63
N SER A 399 -13.95 17.41 -19.96
CA SER A 399 -14.08 17.31 -18.50
C SER A 399 -14.13 15.86 -17.99
N TYR A 400 -14.63 14.95 -18.86
CA TYR A 400 -14.67 13.52 -18.55
C TYR A 400 -13.39 12.75 -18.95
N LEU A 401 -12.50 13.34 -19.78
CA LEU A 401 -11.32 12.64 -20.29
C LEU A 401 -10.39 12.22 -19.14
N PHE A 402 -10.05 13.15 -18.25
CA PHE A 402 -9.16 12.87 -17.13
C PHE A 402 -9.72 11.78 -16.20
N ILE A 403 -10.99 11.91 -15.83
CA ILE A 403 -11.64 10.96 -14.90
C ILE A 403 -11.80 9.58 -15.56
N LEU A 404 -12.07 9.52 -16.85
CA LEU A 404 -12.09 8.27 -17.62
C LEU A 404 -10.75 7.56 -17.58
N ILE A 405 -9.65 8.29 -17.84
CA ILE A 405 -8.28 7.74 -17.80
C ILE A 405 -7.93 7.32 -16.39
N LEU A 406 -8.24 8.15 -15.39
CA LEU A 406 -8.00 7.87 -13.98
C LEU A 406 -8.66 6.54 -13.55
N LEU A 407 -9.94 6.35 -13.88
CA LEU A 407 -10.65 5.12 -13.55
C LEU A 407 -10.09 3.92 -14.31
N ALA A 408 -9.90 4.06 -15.64
CA ALA A 408 -9.38 2.96 -16.46
C ALA A 408 -8.00 2.48 -16.02
N THR A 409 -7.07 3.41 -15.76
CA THR A 409 -5.70 3.09 -15.31
C THR A 409 -5.69 2.53 -13.88
N SER A 410 -6.54 3.05 -12.99
CA SER A 410 -6.68 2.55 -11.63
C SER A 410 -7.20 1.11 -11.61
N LEU A 411 -8.26 0.82 -12.36
CA LEU A 411 -8.80 -0.54 -12.50
C LEU A 411 -7.75 -1.48 -13.11
N TYR A 412 -7.09 -1.05 -14.19
CA TYR A 412 -6.05 -1.84 -14.84
C TYR A 412 -4.90 -2.19 -13.87
N ALA A 413 -4.38 -1.22 -13.16
CA ALA A 413 -3.30 -1.45 -12.19
C ALA A 413 -3.76 -2.38 -11.05
N THR A 414 -5.00 -2.22 -10.57
CA THR A 414 -5.54 -2.99 -9.45
C THR A 414 -5.80 -4.44 -9.80
N VAL A 415 -6.34 -4.74 -10.99
CA VAL A 415 -6.54 -6.14 -11.41
C VAL A 415 -5.23 -6.91 -11.61
N HIS A 416 -4.11 -6.22 -11.75
CA HIS A 416 -2.78 -6.83 -11.85
C HIS A 416 -2.02 -6.86 -10.52
N LEU A 417 -2.34 -5.95 -9.58
CA LEU A 417 -1.55 -5.73 -8.38
C LEU A 417 -2.43 -5.30 -7.20
N SER A 418 -2.63 -6.18 -6.23
CA SER A 418 -3.47 -5.92 -5.03
C SER A 418 -2.99 -4.72 -4.21
N TYR A 419 -1.72 -4.35 -4.33
CA TYR A 419 -1.15 -3.14 -3.74
C TYR A 419 -1.95 -1.87 -4.06
N PHE A 420 -2.63 -1.80 -5.21
CA PHE A 420 -3.41 -0.62 -5.63
C PHE A 420 -4.86 -0.61 -5.14
N ILE A 421 -5.35 -1.64 -4.45
CA ILE A 421 -6.72 -1.68 -3.91
C ILE A 421 -7.05 -0.41 -3.09
N PRO A 422 -6.23 0.06 -2.11
CA PRO A 422 -6.54 1.27 -1.35
C PRO A 422 -6.65 2.54 -2.21
N TYR A 423 -5.86 2.65 -3.27
CA TYR A 423 -5.96 3.74 -4.24
C TYR A 423 -7.24 3.64 -5.06
N ASN A 424 -7.54 2.43 -5.59
CA ASN A 424 -8.72 2.20 -6.42
C ASN A 424 -10.02 2.42 -5.63
N ASN A 425 -10.07 2.05 -4.35
CA ASN A 425 -11.21 2.32 -3.47
C ASN A 425 -11.61 3.80 -3.51
N TYR A 426 -10.66 4.70 -3.41
CA TYR A 426 -10.92 6.13 -3.48
C TYR A 426 -11.26 6.62 -4.90
N VAL A 427 -10.66 6.06 -5.94
CA VAL A 427 -11.02 6.38 -7.34
C VAL A 427 -12.43 5.90 -7.63
N VAL A 428 -12.82 4.71 -7.17
CA VAL A 428 -14.18 4.16 -7.28
C VAL A 428 -15.18 5.00 -6.49
N ALA A 429 -14.84 5.44 -5.27
CA ALA A 429 -15.69 6.34 -4.49
C ALA A 429 -15.95 7.67 -5.22
N LEU A 430 -14.91 8.24 -5.85
CA LEU A 430 -15.04 9.45 -6.67
C LEU A 430 -15.91 9.20 -7.91
N THR A 431 -15.61 8.14 -8.67
CA THR A 431 -16.20 7.93 -10.01
C THR A 431 -17.62 7.40 -9.95
N SER A 432 -17.99 6.64 -8.93
CA SER A 432 -19.38 6.21 -8.69
C SER A 432 -20.31 7.38 -8.40
N ALA A 433 -19.83 8.49 -7.84
CA ALA A 433 -20.60 9.70 -7.63
C ALA A 433 -21.02 10.39 -8.96
N CYS A 434 -20.36 10.07 -10.09
CA CYS A 434 -20.80 10.51 -11.41
C CYS A 434 -22.23 10.06 -11.70
N PHE A 435 -22.61 8.87 -11.28
CA PHE A 435 -23.98 8.33 -11.43
C PHE A 435 -25.01 9.25 -10.77
N SER A 436 -24.84 9.58 -9.51
CA SER A 436 -25.71 10.52 -8.80
C SER A 436 -25.66 11.91 -9.43
N GLY A 437 -24.48 12.35 -9.90
CA GLY A 437 -24.30 13.62 -10.61
C GLY A 437 -25.12 13.71 -11.89
N VAL A 438 -25.11 12.67 -12.71
CA VAL A 438 -25.89 12.61 -13.96
C VAL A 438 -27.39 12.67 -13.66
N LEU A 439 -27.86 11.89 -12.70
CA LEU A 439 -29.28 11.80 -12.36
C LEU A 439 -29.79 13.09 -11.70
N ILE A 440 -29.07 13.62 -10.71
CA ILE A 440 -29.46 14.85 -10.02
C ILE A 440 -29.44 16.04 -10.98
N ASN A 441 -28.39 16.20 -11.80
CA ASN A 441 -28.32 17.31 -12.76
C ASN A 441 -29.39 17.22 -13.83
N ARG A 442 -29.83 16.02 -14.23
CA ARG A 442 -31.00 15.84 -15.09
C ARG A 442 -32.26 16.45 -14.45
N VAL A 443 -32.55 16.08 -13.19
CA VAL A 443 -33.72 16.59 -12.45
C VAL A 443 -33.68 18.12 -12.29
N LEU A 444 -32.48 18.65 -11.99
CA LEU A 444 -32.30 20.10 -11.82
C LEU A 444 -32.49 20.91 -13.10
N ASN A 445 -31.98 20.39 -14.26
CA ASN A 445 -31.95 21.12 -15.51
C ASN A 445 -33.27 21.03 -16.28
N LYS A 446 -33.99 19.88 -16.25
CA LYS A 446 -35.22 19.70 -17.03
C LYS A 446 -36.49 20.12 -16.31
N GLY A 447 -36.39 20.40 -14.99
CA GLY A 447 -37.53 20.72 -14.14
C GLY A 447 -38.39 19.48 -13.82
N PHE A 448 -38.88 19.41 -12.56
CA PHE A 448 -39.57 18.22 -12.04
C PHE A 448 -40.87 17.89 -12.75
N ARG A 449 -41.62 18.90 -13.20
CA ARG A 449 -42.99 18.72 -13.76
C ARG A 449 -43.03 18.12 -15.17
N ARG A 450 -42.06 18.45 -16.06
CA ARG A 450 -42.10 18.07 -17.47
C ARG A 450 -41.87 16.57 -17.72
N GLU A 451 -41.09 15.90 -16.89
CA GLU A 451 -40.79 14.48 -16.97
C GLU A 451 -40.82 13.86 -15.57
N TRP A 452 -41.92 14.11 -14.83
CA TRP A 452 -42.00 13.79 -13.40
C TRP A 452 -41.66 12.32 -13.10
N PHE A 453 -42.16 11.37 -13.89
CA PHE A 453 -41.92 9.95 -13.70
C PHE A 453 -40.41 9.61 -13.77
N ILE A 454 -39.75 10.06 -14.86
CA ILE A 454 -38.30 9.82 -15.04
C ILE A 454 -37.48 10.51 -13.95
N ASN A 455 -37.90 11.69 -13.51
CA ASN A 455 -37.22 12.41 -12.43
C ASN A 455 -37.40 11.73 -11.07
N VAL A 456 -38.57 11.16 -10.78
CA VAL A 456 -38.81 10.33 -9.59
C VAL A 456 -37.94 9.09 -9.64
N VAL A 457 -37.94 8.36 -10.77
CA VAL A 457 -37.05 7.18 -10.94
C VAL A 457 -35.60 7.55 -10.73
N ALA A 458 -35.12 8.65 -11.29
CA ALA A 458 -33.75 9.11 -11.12
C ALA A 458 -33.41 9.36 -9.63
N LEU A 459 -34.28 10.03 -8.88
CA LEU A 459 -34.07 10.28 -7.45
C LEU A 459 -34.12 8.99 -6.64
N VAL A 460 -35.06 8.10 -6.94
CA VAL A 460 -35.16 6.78 -6.31
C VAL A 460 -33.88 5.96 -6.51
N LEU A 461 -33.32 5.96 -7.72
CA LEU A 461 -32.05 5.29 -8.00
C LEU A 461 -30.87 5.88 -7.20
N VAL A 462 -30.80 7.20 -7.04
CA VAL A 462 -29.79 7.83 -6.19
C VAL A 462 -29.95 7.44 -4.72
N VAL A 463 -31.19 7.40 -4.23
CA VAL A 463 -31.50 6.97 -2.86
C VAL A 463 -31.13 5.51 -2.66
N ILE A 464 -31.53 4.61 -3.57
CA ILE A 464 -31.17 3.19 -3.52
C ILE A 464 -29.64 3.01 -3.50
N TYR A 465 -28.93 3.71 -4.37
CA TYR A 465 -27.47 3.66 -4.39
C TYR A 465 -26.86 4.11 -3.06
N THR A 466 -27.35 5.23 -2.52
CA THR A 466 -26.84 5.75 -1.23
C THR A 466 -27.13 4.77 -0.07
N ILE A 467 -28.33 4.19 -0.03
CA ILE A 467 -28.69 3.17 0.96
C ILE A 467 -27.80 1.92 0.79
N ALA A 468 -27.55 1.47 -0.45
CA ALA A 468 -26.68 0.32 -0.70
C ALA A 468 -25.24 0.56 -0.20
N VAL A 469 -24.68 1.77 -0.40
CA VAL A 469 -23.36 2.15 0.13
C VAL A 469 -23.36 2.13 1.66
N ILE A 470 -24.39 2.69 2.30
CA ILE A 470 -24.51 2.68 3.77
C ILE A 470 -24.64 1.24 4.30
N ALA A 471 -25.53 0.44 3.69
CA ALA A 471 -25.72 -0.94 4.08
C ALA A 471 -24.43 -1.76 3.97
N GLN A 472 -23.69 -1.60 2.87
CA GLN A 472 -22.38 -2.25 2.71
C GLN A 472 -21.36 -1.73 3.73
N GLY A 473 -21.38 -0.42 4.04
CA GLY A 473 -20.58 0.18 5.10
C GLY A 473 -20.80 -0.49 6.45
N VAL A 474 -22.04 -0.72 6.81
CA VAL A 474 -22.42 -1.33 8.09
C VAL A 474 -22.16 -2.84 8.12
N ILE A 475 -22.51 -3.56 7.04
CA ILE A 475 -22.51 -5.04 7.03
C ILE A 475 -21.12 -5.60 6.69
N VAL A 476 -20.34 -4.92 5.85
CA VAL A 476 -19.05 -5.44 5.34
C VAL A 476 -17.88 -4.66 5.89
N TRP A 477 -17.84 -3.34 5.67
CA TRP A 477 -16.63 -2.55 5.94
C TRP A 477 -16.42 -2.21 7.42
N ALA A 478 -17.48 -1.91 8.17
CA ALA A 478 -17.35 -1.64 9.61
C ALA A 478 -16.85 -2.87 10.38
N PRO A 479 -17.32 -4.12 10.15
CA PRO A 479 -16.70 -5.31 10.74
C PRO A 479 -15.21 -5.48 10.38
N MET A 480 -14.81 -5.16 9.13
CA MET A 480 -13.41 -5.20 8.74
C MET A 480 -12.56 -4.22 9.54
N TYR A 481 -13.04 -3.00 9.78
CA TYR A 481 -12.35 -2.04 10.67
C TYR A 481 -12.30 -2.52 12.12
N ARG A 482 -13.41 -3.06 12.64
CA ARG A 482 -13.51 -3.53 14.04
C ARG A 482 -12.58 -4.70 14.35
N SER A 483 -12.24 -5.51 13.34
CA SER A 483 -11.33 -6.65 13.50
C SER A 483 -9.84 -6.27 13.47
N GLN A 484 -9.50 -5.01 13.22
CA GLN A 484 -8.11 -4.58 13.12
C GLN A 484 -7.48 -4.33 14.48
N SER A 485 -6.28 -4.83 14.68
CA SER A 485 -5.45 -4.60 15.87
C SER A 485 -3.98 -4.50 15.48
N PRO A 486 -3.13 -3.81 16.28
CA PRO A 486 -1.71 -3.71 15.97
C PRO A 486 -1.03 -5.09 15.88
N MET A 487 -0.27 -5.31 14.81
CA MET A 487 0.34 -6.62 14.54
C MET A 487 1.34 -7.05 15.60
N ILE A 488 2.03 -6.12 16.25
CA ILE A 488 2.97 -6.46 17.32
C ILE A 488 2.27 -7.00 18.56
N ILE A 489 1.02 -6.57 18.82
CA ILE A 489 0.21 -7.04 19.96
C ILE A 489 -0.41 -8.40 19.67
N ASN A 490 -0.80 -8.68 18.42
CA ASN A 490 -1.36 -9.97 18.02
C ASN A 490 -0.35 -10.90 17.36
N SER A 491 0.94 -10.56 17.44
CA SER A 491 2.05 -11.31 16.84
C SER A 491 1.87 -11.63 15.35
N GLY A 492 1.16 -10.79 14.60
CA GLY A 492 1.03 -10.92 13.15
C GLY A 492 0.17 -12.09 12.67
N ILE A 493 -0.63 -12.72 13.53
CA ILE A 493 -1.46 -13.89 13.17
C ILE A 493 -2.73 -13.53 12.37
N GLY A 494 -2.98 -12.24 12.10
CA GLY A 494 -4.10 -11.79 11.26
C GLY A 494 -5.48 -11.85 11.92
N VAL A 495 -5.56 -12.16 13.22
CA VAL A 495 -6.79 -12.11 14.03
C VAL A 495 -6.64 -11.11 15.15
N SER A 496 -7.75 -10.49 15.57
CA SER A 496 -7.75 -9.59 16.72
C SER A 496 -7.67 -10.42 18.00
N ALA A 497 -6.49 -10.49 18.60
CA ALA A 497 -6.19 -11.23 19.81
C ALA A 497 -5.10 -10.52 20.62
N ASP A 498 -5.14 -10.68 21.94
CA ASP A 498 -4.04 -10.33 22.83
C ASP A 498 -3.03 -11.49 22.86
N ALA A 499 -1.99 -11.36 22.04
CA ALA A 499 -0.97 -12.40 21.90
C ALA A 499 0.42 -11.77 21.66
N PRO A 500 0.99 -11.07 22.69
CA PRO A 500 2.15 -10.18 22.52
C PRO A 500 3.50 -10.93 22.51
N ALA A 501 3.57 -12.18 22.09
CA ALA A 501 4.82 -12.97 22.09
C ALA A 501 5.99 -12.24 21.39
N TRP A 502 5.72 -11.51 20.29
CA TRP A 502 6.74 -10.69 19.64
C TRP A 502 7.19 -9.52 20.52
N LEU A 503 6.23 -8.78 21.10
CA LEU A 503 6.55 -7.64 21.96
C LEU A 503 7.36 -8.08 23.17
N ASP A 504 7.00 -9.20 23.78
CA ASP A 504 7.71 -9.76 24.92
C ASP A 504 9.14 -10.19 24.55
N ALA A 505 9.31 -10.87 23.40
CA ALA A 505 10.61 -11.27 22.91
C ALA A 505 11.52 -10.07 22.60
N LEU A 506 10.96 -9.03 21.97
CA LEU A 506 11.72 -7.81 21.65
C LEU A 506 12.08 -7.01 22.90
N ASN A 507 11.19 -6.95 23.90
CA ASN A 507 11.49 -6.35 25.21
C ASN A 507 12.59 -7.12 25.93
N TRP A 508 12.56 -8.46 25.86
CA TRP A 508 13.64 -9.27 26.42
C TRP A 508 14.97 -8.97 25.72
N VAL A 509 15.00 -8.96 24.38
CA VAL A 509 16.20 -8.63 23.60
C VAL A 509 16.73 -7.25 23.99
N ARG A 510 15.87 -6.24 24.03
CA ARG A 510 16.25 -4.86 24.38
C ARG A 510 16.92 -4.76 25.77
N ASN A 511 16.45 -5.54 26.74
CA ASN A 511 16.90 -5.45 28.12
C ASN A 511 18.08 -6.38 28.45
N ASN A 512 18.26 -7.46 27.69
CA ASN A 512 19.23 -8.51 28.02
C ASN A 512 20.34 -8.69 26.96
N ALA A 513 20.07 -8.39 25.66
CA ALA A 513 21.10 -8.51 24.66
C ALA A 513 22.15 -7.40 24.82
N PRO A 514 23.44 -7.69 24.81
CA PRO A 514 24.50 -6.69 24.96
C PRO A 514 24.48 -5.68 23.82
N ASN A 515 24.91 -4.44 24.09
CA ASN A 515 24.99 -3.39 23.06
C ASN A 515 25.80 -3.83 21.82
N GLY A 516 25.29 -3.55 20.63
CA GLY A 516 25.89 -3.99 19.37
C GLY A 516 25.58 -5.44 19.00
N SER A 517 24.59 -6.06 19.63
CA SER A 517 24.07 -7.36 19.23
C SER A 517 23.35 -7.29 17.89
N VAL A 518 23.38 -8.40 17.18
CA VAL A 518 22.74 -8.60 15.88
C VAL A 518 21.73 -9.73 16.00
N CYS A 519 20.47 -9.40 15.73
CA CYS A 519 19.36 -10.34 15.80
C CYS A 519 18.96 -10.76 14.39
N VAL A 520 19.26 -11.99 14.05
CA VAL A 520 18.95 -12.59 12.75
C VAL A 520 17.56 -13.18 12.80
N ALA A 521 16.71 -12.77 11.85
CA ALA A 521 15.40 -13.35 11.61
C ALA A 521 15.07 -13.22 10.12
N TRP A 522 13.95 -13.77 9.67
CA TRP A 522 13.48 -13.49 8.31
C TRP A 522 13.24 -11.98 8.13
N TRP A 523 13.52 -11.45 6.94
CA TRP A 523 13.55 -10.01 6.67
C TRP A 523 12.25 -9.27 7.05
N ASP A 524 11.10 -9.93 7.09
CA ASP A 524 9.84 -9.30 7.48
C ASP A 524 9.93 -8.59 8.83
N TYR A 525 10.64 -9.16 9.80
CA TYR A 525 10.67 -8.69 11.20
C TYR A 525 11.76 -7.65 11.49
N GLY A 526 12.58 -7.30 10.50
CA GLY A 526 13.75 -6.45 10.69
C GLY A 526 13.45 -5.11 11.35
N TYR A 527 12.35 -4.45 11.00
CA TYR A 527 11.99 -3.18 11.61
C TYR A 527 11.60 -3.29 13.08
N TRP A 528 10.88 -4.33 13.48
CA TRP A 528 10.59 -4.55 14.88
C TRP A 528 11.86 -4.85 15.68
N ILE A 529 12.74 -5.67 15.13
CA ILE A 529 14.04 -6.02 15.74
C ILE A 529 14.86 -4.75 15.95
N SER A 530 14.99 -3.92 14.92
CA SER A 530 15.83 -2.71 15.00
C SER A 530 15.22 -1.63 15.89
N VAL A 531 13.91 -1.38 15.80
CA VAL A 531 13.29 -0.21 16.44
C VAL A 531 12.75 -0.53 17.82
N VAL A 532 12.12 -1.69 18.02
CA VAL A 532 11.57 -2.08 19.33
C VAL A 532 12.60 -2.86 20.14
N GLY A 533 13.28 -3.82 19.50
CA GLY A 533 14.29 -4.66 20.15
C GLY A 533 15.63 -3.96 20.36
N HIS A 534 15.89 -2.80 19.73
CA HIS A 534 17.19 -2.10 19.73
C HIS A 534 18.37 -3.02 19.38
N CYS A 535 18.14 -4.00 18.53
CA CYS A 535 19.10 -4.99 18.05
C CYS A 535 19.29 -4.82 16.53
N ALA A 536 20.53 -4.90 16.04
CA ALA A 536 20.76 -4.73 14.62
C ALA A 536 20.13 -5.88 13.80
N SER A 537 19.40 -5.56 12.73
CA SER A 537 18.83 -6.55 11.82
C SER A 537 19.68 -6.71 10.56
N VAL A 538 19.79 -7.93 10.04
CA VAL A 538 20.54 -8.20 8.80
C VAL A 538 19.74 -7.87 7.53
N ALA A 539 18.42 -7.83 7.62
CA ALA A 539 17.53 -7.47 6.52
C ALA A 539 16.20 -6.97 7.08
N ASP A 540 15.50 -6.14 6.30
CA ASP A 540 14.19 -5.59 6.67
C ASP A 540 13.26 -5.48 5.45
N GLY A 541 12.03 -4.97 5.65
CA GLY A 541 10.98 -4.80 4.64
C GLY A 541 11.36 -3.93 3.46
N ALA A 542 12.44 -3.14 3.51
CA ALA A 542 12.92 -2.38 2.35
C ALA A 542 13.48 -3.27 1.23
N THR A 543 13.88 -4.51 1.55
CA THR A 543 14.38 -5.52 0.58
C THR A 543 15.47 -4.99 -0.36
N LEU A 544 16.44 -4.23 0.19
CA LEU A 544 17.42 -3.44 -0.58
C LEU A 544 18.48 -4.29 -1.28
N ASN A 545 18.91 -5.39 -0.65
CA ASN A 545 20.01 -6.22 -1.13
C ASN A 545 19.54 -7.68 -1.30
N GLY A 546 19.21 -8.05 -2.55
CA GLY A 546 18.76 -9.39 -2.88
C GLY A 546 19.79 -10.49 -2.60
N THR A 547 21.08 -10.20 -2.72
CA THR A 547 22.16 -11.14 -2.40
C THR A 547 22.19 -11.44 -0.90
N GLN A 548 22.06 -10.41 -0.05
CA GLN A 548 22.01 -10.56 1.41
C GLN A 548 20.79 -11.35 1.85
N ILE A 549 19.61 -11.07 1.26
CA ILE A 549 18.39 -11.86 1.52
C ILE A 549 18.56 -13.32 1.06
N THR A 550 19.23 -13.55 -0.08
CA THR A 550 19.50 -14.92 -0.54
C THR A 550 20.44 -15.66 0.40
N LEU A 551 21.48 -15.01 0.93
CA LEU A 551 22.38 -15.60 1.93
C LEU A 551 21.60 -15.91 3.22
N LEU A 552 20.74 -14.99 3.68
CA LEU A 552 19.86 -15.23 4.81
C LEU A 552 18.95 -16.45 4.57
N ALA A 553 18.30 -16.53 3.40
CA ALA A 553 17.48 -17.68 3.03
C ALA A 553 18.26 -19.01 3.01
N LYS A 554 19.51 -18.99 2.51
CA LYS A 554 20.41 -20.15 2.55
C LYS A 554 20.76 -20.58 3.98
N ALA A 555 21.01 -19.63 4.87
CA ALA A 555 21.26 -19.91 6.28
C ALA A 555 20.04 -20.55 6.95
N LEU A 556 18.84 -19.99 6.75
CA LEU A 556 17.60 -20.48 7.35
C LEU A 556 17.20 -21.89 6.86
N THR A 557 17.54 -22.24 5.62
CA THR A 557 17.25 -23.55 4.99
C THR A 557 18.41 -24.51 5.00
N GLY A 558 19.57 -24.11 5.53
CA GLY A 558 20.77 -24.91 5.72
C GLY A 558 20.86 -25.53 7.12
N THR A 559 21.92 -26.30 7.37
CA THR A 559 22.21 -26.85 8.70
C THR A 559 22.62 -25.76 9.69
N GLU A 560 22.69 -26.09 11.00
CA GLU A 560 23.19 -25.18 12.03
C GLU A 560 24.58 -24.65 11.70
N GLU A 561 25.47 -25.54 11.23
CA GLU A 561 26.87 -25.24 10.89
C GLU A 561 26.94 -24.31 9.63
N GLU A 562 26.16 -24.59 8.60
CA GLU A 562 26.06 -23.72 7.42
C GLU A 562 25.58 -22.33 7.79
N ALA A 563 24.52 -22.26 8.61
CA ALA A 563 23.94 -21.00 9.06
C ALA A 563 24.94 -20.21 9.94
N TYR A 564 25.57 -20.86 10.90
CA TYR A 564 26.58 -20.23 11.75
C TYR A 564 27.76 -19.67 10.94
N LYS A 565 28.22 -20.42 9.93
CA LYS A 565 29.25 -19.94 9.01
C LYS A 565 28.81 -18.69 8.24
N ILE A 566 27.59 -18.66 7.73
CA ILE A 566 27.05 -17.48 7.03
C ILE A 566 26.96 -16.30 8.00
N PHE A 567 26.42 -16.52 9.21
CA PHE A 567 26.26 -15.44 10.18
C PHE A 567 27.60 -14.85 10.62
N THR A 568 28.59 -15.71 10.91
CA THR A 568 29.89 -15.24 11.44
C THR A 568 30.86 -14.76 10.36
N LYS A 569 30.87 -15.38 9.18
CA LYS A 569 31.81 -15.03 8.10
C LYS A 569 31.22 -14.02 7.12
N ASP A 570 30.02 -14.30 6.55
CA ASP A 570 29.45 -13.44 5.53
C ASP A 570 28.82 -12.19 6.13
N PHE A 571 28.07 -12.31 7.23
CA PHE A 571 27.49 -11.18 7.94
C PHE A 571 28.41 -10.61 9.02
N ARG A 572 29.60 -11.19 9.25
CA ARG A 572 30.61 -10.70 10.19
C ARG A 572 30.09 -10.51 11.62
N ILE A 573 29.14 -11.34 12.05
CA ILE A 573 28.56 -11.24 13.39
C ILE A 573 29.48 -11.99 14.36
N ARG A 574 29.85 -11.36 15.48
CA ARG A 574 30.60 -11.99 16.54
C ARG A 574 29.71 -12.99 17.27
N PRO A 575 30.20 -14.19 17.65
CA PRO A 575 29.39 -15.19 18.33
C PRO A 575 28.71 -14.72 19.60
N ASP A 576 29.40 -13.86 20.41
CA ASP A 576 28.89 -13.27 21.65
C ASP A 576 27.82 -12.17 21.43
N ARG A 577 27.53 -11.84 20.19
CA ARG A 577 26.55 -10.80 19.76
C ARG A 577 25.50 -11.36 18.81
N LEU A 578 25.53 -12.68 18.58
CA LEU A 578 24.64 -13.34 17.60
C LEU A 578 23.41 -13.91 18.30
N TYR A 579 22.26 -13.39 17.93
CA TYR A 579 20.96 -13.93 18.31
C TYR A 579 20.19 -14.34 17.06
N PHE A 580 19.47 -15.46 17.16
CA PHE A 580 18.58 -15.92 16.11
C PHE A 580 17.13 -15.93 16.65
N ILE A 581 16.20 -15.28 15.93
CA ILE A 581 14.80 -15.17 16.33
C ILE A 581 13.94 -15.94 15.34
N ALA A 582 13.10 -16.84 15.84
CA ALA A 582 12.13 -17.59 15.07
C ALA A 582 10.74 -17.48 15.69
N TYR A 583 9.73 -17.54 14.85
CA TYR A 583 8.34 -17.32 15.21
C TYR A 583 7.43 -18.37 14.58
N GLU A 584 6.57 -19.01 15.37
CA GLU A 584 5.62 -19.99 14.85
C GLU A 584 4.33 -20.07 15.67
N VAL A 585 3.32 -20.64 15.05
CA VAL A 585 2.02 -20.96 15.63
C VAL A 585 1.96 -22.45 15.94
N TYR A 586 1.47 -22.80 17.13
CA TYR A 586 1.34 -24.19 17.57
C TYR A 586 -0.10 -24.49 17.97
N LEU A 587 -0.60 -25.64 17.50
CA LEU A 587 -1.85 -26.22 17.97
C LEU A 587 -1.56 -27.22 19.09
N VAL A 588 -2.15 -27.04 20.26
CA VAL A 588 -1.98 -27.93 21.43
C VAL A 588 -3.27 -28.72 21.66
N ASP A 589 -3.16 -30.03 21.56
CA ASP A 589 -4.23 -30.98 21.94
C ASP A 589 -3.99 -31.48 23.35
N GLU A 590 -4.53 -30.76 24.34
CA GLU A 590 -4.36 -31.10 25.76
C GLU A 590 -4.94 -32.48 26.10
N ARG A 591 -6.01 -32.91 25.40
CA ARG A 591 -6.69 -34.22 25.69
C ARG A 591 -5.81 -35.39 25.28
N ARG A 592 -5.08 -35.25 24.17
CA ARG A 592 -4.21 -36.32 23.63
C ARG A 592 -2.76 -36.16 24.01
N GLY A 593 -2.38 -35.01 24.60
CA GLY A 593 -0.99 -34.70 24.95
C GLY A 593 -0.10 -34.45 23.72
N TYR A 594 -0.64 -33.85 22.66
CA TYR A 594 0.11 -33.54 21.44
C TYR A 594 0.25 -32.05 21.21
N VAL A 595 1.38 -31.67 20.61
CA VAL A 595 1.67 -30.33 20.08
C VAL A 595 2.01 -30.43 18.60
N TYR A 596 1.35 -29.63 17.79
CA TYR A 596 1.52 -29.63 16.34
C TYR A 596 2.13 -28.28 15.90
N PRO A 597 3.37 -28.26 15.35
CA PRO A 597 3.94 -27.04 14.77
C PRO A 597 3.17 -26.66 13.50
N GLY A 598 3.06 -25.34 13.26
CA GLY A 598 2.33 -24.80 12.11
C GLY A 598 2.92 -25.11 10.74
N PRO A 599 2.25 -24.68 9.69
CA PRO A 599 0.97 -23.96 9.70
C PRO A 599 -0.21 -24.88 10.09
N VAL A 600 -1.19 -24.34 10.77
CA VAL A 600 -2.37 -25.06 11.22
C VAL A 600 -3.66 -24.50 10.63
N VAL A 601 -4.61 -25.37 10.31
CA VAL A 601 -5.94 -24.96 9.84
C VAL A 601 -6.83 -24.74 11.07
N ALA A 602 -7.31 -23.49 11.23
CA ALA A 602 -8.24 -23.10 12.28
C ALA A 602 -9.52 -22.56 11.62
N GLY A 603 -10.59 -23.36 11.68
CA GLY A 603 -11.82 -23.06 10.95
C GLY A 603 -11.59 -23.08 9.43
N SER A 604 -11.93 -21.98 8.76
CA SER A 604 -11.70 -21.80 7.32
C SER A 604 -10.34 -21.14 7.00
N SER A 605 -9.51 -20.82 7.99
CA SER A 605 -8.25 -20.09 7.82
C SER A 605 -7.05 -20.99 8.09
N LEU A 606 -6.00 -20.82 7.28
CA LEU A 606 -4.68 -21.36 7.59
C LEU A 606 -3.91 -20.29 8.36
N ILE A 607 -3.47 -20.63 9.56
CA ILE A 607 -2.66 -19.78 10.41
C ILE A 607 -1.27 -20.40 10.47
N GLY A 608 -0.26 -19.63 10.07
CA GLY A 608 1.12 -20.07 10.08
C GLY A 608 2.05 -18.88 10.06
N ALA A 609 3.29 -19.13 10.45
CA ALA A 609 4.30 -18.10 10.55
C ALA A 609 5.55 -18.49 9.73
N ASP A 610 6.67 -18.73 10.37
CA ASP A 610 7.94 -18.96 9.68
C ASP A 610 8.00 -20.28 8.93
N ALA A 611 7.31 -21.32 9.39
CA ALA A 611 7.24 -22.59 8.66
C ALA A 611 6.49 -22.42 7.32
N ALA A 612 5.38 -21.67 7.32
CA ALA A 612 4.64 -21.36 6.09
C ALA A 612 5.48 -20.50 5.13
N LYS A 613 6.16 -19.47 5.64
CA LYS A 613 7.07 -18.62 4.85
C LYS A 613 8.27 -19.41 4.35
N GLY A 614 8.79 -20.34 5.14
CA GLY A 614 9.85 -21.25 4.75
C GLY A 614 9.53 -21.96 3.44
N ILE A 615 8.38 -22.63 3.39
CA ILE A 615 7.92 -23.38 2.23
C ILE A 615 7.55 -22.46 1.06
N ALA A 616 6.81 -21.39 1.31
CA ALA A 616 6.29 -20.53 0.25
C ALA A 616 7.35 -19.66 -0.42
N ALA A 617 8.35 -19.18 0.34
CA ALA A 617 9.28 -18.15 -0.10
C ALA A 617 10.75 -18.46 0.18
N ILE A 618 11.12 -18.83 1.43
CA ILE A 618 12.52 -18.88 1.85
C ILE A 618 13.31 -19.92 1.07
N TYR A 619 12.79 -21.15 0.94
CA TYR A 619 13.41 -22.20 0.13
C TYR A 619 13.61 -21.77 -1.34
N LYS A 620 12.60 -21.13 -1.94
CA LYS A 620 12.65 -20.64 -3.32
C LYS A 620 13.73 -19.57 -3.49
N ILE A 621 13.84 -18.63 -2.54
CA ILE A 621 14.86 -17.57 -2.56
C ILE A 621 16.25 -18.17 -2.36
N ALA A 622 16.39 -19.21 -1.54
CA ALA A 622 17.62 -19.94 -1.36
C ALA A 622 18.06 -20.78 -2.59
N GLY A 623 17.18 -20.91 -3.60
CA GLY A 623 17.41 -21.78 -4.76
C GLY A 623 17.28 -23.28 -4.43
N ARG A 624 16.53 -23.62 -3.37
CA ARG A 624 16.31 -24.99 -2.90
C ARG A 624 14.86 -25.41 -3.10
N GLN A 625 14.58 -26.69 -3.28
CA GLN A 625 13.23 -27.23 -3.33
C GLN A 625 12.72 -27.45 -1.89
N PRO A 626 11.52 -26.92 -1.55
CA PRO A 626 10.95 -27.12 -0.25
C PRO A 626 10.41 -28.55 -0.08
N PRO A 627 10.67 -29.23 1.04
CA PRO A 627 10.02 -30.49 1.38
C PRO A 627 8.56 -30.25 1.74
N VAL A 628 7.67 -30.40 0.77
CA VAL A 628 6.21 -30.21 0.90
C VAL A 628 5.53 -31.55 1.07
N TYR A 629 4.70 -31.70 2.13
CA TYR A 629 3.88 -32.87 2.32
C TYR A 629 2.69 -32.88 1.35
N MET A 630 1.94 -31.77 1.34
CA MET A 630 0.80 -31.58 0.46
C MET A 630 0.51 -30.08 0.30
N TYR A 631 -0.26 -29.76 -0.74
CA TYR A 631 -0.82 -28.42 -0.87
C TYR A 631 -2.23 -28.40 -0.32
N THR A 632 -2.56 -27.41 0.49
CA THR A 632 -3.92 -27.11 0.94
C THR A 632 -4.37 -25.76 0.40
N TYR A 633 -5.66 -25.53 0.36
CA TYR A 633 -6.21 -24.25 -0.03
C TYR A 633 -6.63 -23.49 1.21
N ALA A 634 -6.10 -22.29 1.35
CA ALA A 634 -6.41 -21.42 2.47
C ALA A 634 -6.99 -20.09 1.95
N PRO A 635 -7.96 -19.50 2.66
CA PRO A 635 -8.43 -18.17 2.31
C PRO A 635 -7.30 -17.17 2.50
N TYR A 636 -7.10 -16.35 1.47
CA TYR A 636 -6.18 -15.25 1.48
C TYR A 636 -6.77 -14.09 2.31
N TYR A 637 -6.02 -13.54 3.25
CA TYR A 637 -6.33 -12.40 4.13
C TYR A 637 -7.67 -11.69 3.83
N GLY A 638 -8.74 -12.04 4.57
CA GLY A 638 -10.04 -11.38 4.45
C GLY A 638 -10.79 -11.57 3.13
N SER A 639 -10.24 -12.34 2.18
CA SER A 639 -10.88 -12.66 0.90
C SER A 639 -11.38 -14.11 0.90
N ARG A 640 -12.44 -14.40 0.12
CA ARG A 640 -12.87 -15.78 -0.15
C ARG A 640 -11.95 -16.50 -1.15
N MET A 641 -10.82 -15.89 -1.51
CA MET A 641 -9.84 -16.47 -2.40
C MET A 641 -9.09 -17.58 -1.68
N GLN A 642 -9.09 -18.75 -2.28
CA GLN A 642 -8.25 -19.86 -1.82
C GLN A 642 -6.91 -19.82 -2.56
N VAL A 643 -5.83 -19.75 -1.79
CA VAL A 643 -4.46 -19.84 -2.30
C VAL A 643 -3.92 -21.23 -1.94
N ALA A 644 -3.26 -21.87 -2.89
CA ALA A 644 -2.56 -23.11 -2.61
C ALA A 644 -1.37 -22.82 -1.69
N VAL A 645 -1.39 -23.37 -0.49
CA VAL A 645 -0.32 -23.25 0.49
C VAL A 645 0.31 -24.63 0.69
N GLY A 646 1.62 -24.71 0.52
CA GLY A 646 2.37 -25.93 0.79
C GLY A 646 2.50 -26.15 2.31
N LEU A 647 2.07 -27.32 2.79
CA LEU A 647 2.33 -27.74 4.15
C LEU A 647 3.70 -28.39 4.24
N PRO A 648 4.57 -28.02 5.20
CA PRO A 648 5.88 -28.63 5.35
C PRO A 648 5.75 -30.11 5.72
N ASP A 649 6.60 -30.95 5.12
CA ASP A 649 6.72 -32.33 5.58
C ASP A 649 7.62 -32.40 6.81
N TRP A 650 7.04 -32.22 7.97
CA TRP A 650 7.75 -32.29 9.25
C TRP A 650 8.42 -33.64 9.53
N THR A 651 8.07 -34.72 8.81
CA THR A 651 8.73 -36.02 8.91
C THR A 651 9.98 -36.14 8.05
N ASN A 652 10.23 -35.17 7.13
CA ASN A 652 11.40 -35.15 6.27
C ASN A 652 12.66 -34.75 7.04
N LYS A 653 13.67 -35.61 7.05
CA LYS A 653 14.93 -35.37 7.77
C LYS A 653 15.69 -34.12 7.31
N THR A 654 15.65 -33.82 6.00
CA THR A 654 16.29 -32.61 5.48
C THR A 654 15.62 -31.35 6.04
N LEU A 655 14.29 -31.35 6.14
CA LEU A 655 13.55 -30.24 6.74
C LEU A 655 13.87 -30.11 8.24
N GLN A 656 13.88 -31.23 8.99
CA GLN A 656 14.19 -31.23 10.41
C GLN A 656 15.59 -30.72 10.73
N ASN A 657 16.56 -30.88 9.80
CA ASN A 657 17.93 -30.41 9.94
C ASN A 657 18.14 -28.96 9.47
N ALA A 658 17.19 -28.39 8.71
CA ALA A 658 17.26 -26.98 8.32
C ALA A 658 17.10 -26.09 9.56
N LEU A 659 18.00 -25.10 9.75
CA LEU A 659 18.08 -24.30 10.98
C LEU A 659 16.71 -23.78 11.43
N LEU A 660 15.96 -23.15 10.54
CA LEU A 660 14.64 -22.59 10.87
C LEU A 660 13.72 -23.66 11.45
N PHE A 661 13.53 -24.78 10.76
CA PHE A 661 12.62 -25.84 11.17
C PHE A 661 13.13 -26.61 12.39
N LYS A 662 14.45 -26.77 12.50
CA LYS A 662 15.12 -27.37 13.66
C LYS A 662 14.84 -26.56 14.93
N VAL A 663 14.98 -25.23 14.83
CA VAL A 663 14.69 -24.30 15.93
C VAL A 663 13.21 -24.32 16.31
N LEU A 664 12.30 -24.26 15.32
CA LEU A 664 10.86 -24.32 15.60
C LEU A 664 10.47 -25.63 16.28
N LEU A 665 11.00 -26.76 15.84
CA LEU A 665 10.75 -28.07 16.45
C LEU A 665 11.34 -28.14 17.88
N ASN A 666 12.58 -27.63 18.09
CA ASN A 666 13.17 -27.57 19.41
C ASN A 666 12.36 -26.67 20.36
N THR A 667 11.87 -25.54 19.89
CA THR A 667 11.03 -24.62 20.66
C THR A 667 9.77 -25.31 21.19
N ALA A 668 9.10 -26.14 20.38
CA ALA A 668 7.94 -26.93 20.84
C ALA A 668 8.33 -27.85 22.02
N TYR A 669 9.48 -28.50 21.97
CA TYR A 669 9.97 -29.32 23.06
C TYR A 669 10.39 -28.53 24.31
N VAL A 670 10.95 -27.34 24.13
CA VAL A 670 11.31 -26.43 25.23
C VAL A 670 10.07 -26.01 26.01
N VAL A 671 9.00 -25.65 25.29
CA VAL A 671 7.76 -25.12 25.90
C VAL A 671 6.92 -26.26 26.52
N TRP A 672 6.67 -27.32 25.78
CA TRP A 672 5.70 -28.36 26.21
C TRP A 672 6.29 -29.70 26.56
N GLY A 673 7.53 -30.00 26.16
CA GLY A 673 8.14 -31.31 26.41
C GLY A 673 8.31 -31.63 27.89
N LYS A 674 8.59 -30.65 28.76
CA LYS A 674 8.68 -30.83 30.22
C LYS A 674 7.32 -31.18 30.84
N ALA A 675 6.21 -30.75 30.22
CA ALA A 675 4.86 -31.09 30.66
C ALA A 675 4.38 -32.46 30.12
N GLY A 676 5.26 -33.21 29.44
CA GLY A 676 4.93 -34.54 28.91
C GLY A 676 4.24 -34.58 27.55
N PHE A 677 4.07 -33.43 26.89
CA PHE A 677 3.49 -33.40 25.57
C PHE A 677 4.44 -33.95 24.51
N LYS A 678 3.89 -34.63 23.52
CA LYS A 678 4.63 -35.15 22.35
C LYS A 678 4.45 -34.21 21.17
N VAL A 679 5.54 -33.82 20.53
CA VAL A 679 5.49 -33.04 19.30
C VAL A 679 5.20 -33.98 18.14
N ALA A 680 4.19 -33.67 17.33
CA ALA A 680 3.69 -34.58 16.30
C ALA A 680 3.28 -33.84 15.02
N PHE A 681 3.17 -34.56 13.91
CA PHE A 681 2.73 -34.00 12.62
C PHE A 681 1.24 -34.36 12.35
N LEU A 682 0.38 -33.35 12.45
CA LEU A 682 -1.08 -33.50 12.40
C LEU A 682 -1.59 -34.12 11.09
N TYR A 683 -1.10 -33.67 9.95
CA TYR A 683 -1.72 -33.93 8.66
C TYR A 683 -1.45 -35.34 8.08
N LYS A 684 -0.39 -36.01 8.52
CA LYS A 684 -0.01 -37.30 7.96
C LYS A 684 -0.91 -38.44 8.46
N ASN A 685 -1.34 -38.39 9.71
CA ASN A 685 -2.32 -39.32 10.30
C ASN A 685 -2.97 -38.64 11.51
N PRO A 686 -4.15 -38.01 11.36
CA PRO A 686 -4.79 -37.27 12.46
C PRO A 686 -5.19 -38.12 13.66
N THR A 687 -5.45 -39.44 13.47
CA THR A 687 -5.83 -40.35 14.56
C THR A 687 -4.64 -40.85 15.35
N ASN A 688 -3.50 -41.08 14.67
CA ASN A 688 -2.25 -41.50 15.28
C ASN A 688 -1.08 -40.73 14.63
N PRO A 689 -0.91 -39.44 14.99
CA PRO A 689 0.05 -38.57 14.30
C PRO A 689 1.48 -39.04 14.57
N PRO A 690 2.36 -39.09 13.55
CA PRO A 690 3.76 -39.44 13.74
C PRO A 690 4.43 -38.46 14.67
N ILE A 691 5.10 -39.00 15.69
CA ILE A 691 5.87 -38.25 16.65
C ILE A 691 7.16 -37.77 15.98
N LEU A 692 7.45 -36.49 16.11
CA LEU A 692 8.64 -35.85 15.61
C LEU A 692 9.76 -35.96 16.67
N PRO A 693 10.97 -36.36 16.31
CA PRO A 693 12.06 -36.47 17.31
C PRO A 693 12.47 -35.09 17.79
N LYS A 694 12.90 -35.02 19.08
CA LYS A 694 13.52 -33.80 19.60
C LYS A 694 14.87 -33.56 18.88
N PRO A 695 15.06 -32.41 18.24
CA PRO A 695 16.30 -32.13 17.54
C PRO A 695 17.46 -31.91 18.54
N SER A 696 18.65 -32.37 18.16
CA SER A 696 19.88 -32.08 18.91
C SER A 696 20.43 -30.73 18.42
N MET A 697 20.34 -29.71 19.25
CA MET A 697 20.97 -28.40 19.00
C MET A 697 22.43 -28.43 19.40
N THR A 698 23.34 -28.11 18.48
CA THR A 698 24.79 -28.19 18.68
C THR A 698 25.45 -26.83 18.87
N ILE A 699 24.96 -25.81 18.17
CA ILE A 699 25.55 -24.47 18.15
C ILE A 699 24.66 -23.44 18.85
N PHE A 700 23.35 -23.55 18.67
CA PHE A 700 22.41 -22.58 19.24
C PHE A 700 21.64 -23.18 20.43
N GLU A 701 21.34 -22.34 21.43
CA GLU A 701 20.47 -22.70 22.55
C GLU A 701 19.42 -21.62 22.80
N PRO A 702 18.21 -21.99 23.28
CA PRO A 702 17.16 -21.02 23.55
C PRO A 702 17.55 -20.20 24.80
N VAL A 703 17.60 -18.87 24.63
CA VAL A 703 17.85 -17.91 25.72
C VAL A 703 16.59 -17.24 26.22
N TYR A 704 15.55 -17.18 25.35
CA TYR A 704 14.22 -16.69 25.70
C TYR A 704 13.15 -17.33 24.82
N VAL A 705 11.97 -17.56 25.41
CA VAL A 705 10.80 -18.03 24.66
C VAL A 705 9.57 -17.28 25.17
N GLY A 706 9.03 -16.40 24.32
CA GLY A 706 7.75 -15.73 24.52
C GLY A 706 6.61 -16.61 24.03
N VAL A 707 5.63 -16.87 24.89
CA VAL A 707 4.48 -17.71 24.57
C VAL A 707 3.20 -16.95 24.83
N SER A 708 2.33 -16.85 23.83
CA SER A 708 1.01 -16.23 23.96
C SER A 708 -0.09 -17.19 23.53
N ARG A 709 -1.14 -17.27 24.32
CA ARG A 709 -2.34 -18.08 24.02
C ARG A 709 -3.33 -17.23 23.20
N VAL A 710 -3.67 -17.71 22.02
CA VAL A 710 -4.62 -17.03 21.11
C VAL A 710 -6.04 -17.53 21.33
N THR A 711 -6.19 -18.85 21.41
CA THR A 711 -7.47 -19.52 21.71
C THR A 711 -7.21 -20.64 22.74
N THR A 712 -8.23 -21.44 23.06
CA THR A 712 -8.10 -22.56 24.00
C THR A 712 -6.94 -23.49 23.66
N ASN A 713 -6.64 -23.69 22.38
CA ASN A 713 -5.64 -24.66 21.90
C ASN A 713 -4.68 -24.10 20.85
N LEU A 714 -4.74 -22.81 20.54
CA LEU A 714 -3.83 -22.16 19.59
C LEU A 714 -2.88 -21.22 20.35
N TYR A 715 -1.58 -21.39 20.13
CA TYR A 715 -0.51 -20.61 20.75
C TYR A 715 0.40 -20.01 19.71
N VAL A 716 0.90 -18.83 20.00
CA VAL A 716 1.95 -18.15 19.26
C VAL A 716 3.22 -18.17 20.11
N VAL A 717 4.33 -18.52 19.50
CA VAL A 717 5.62 -18.58 20.18
C VAL A 717 6.67 -17.84 19.38
N VAL A 718 7.39 -16.93 20.04
CA VAL A 718 8.59 -16.28 19.53
C VAL A 718 9.77 -16.72 20.37
N SER A 719 10.74 -17.35 19.75
CA SER A 719 11.93 -17.88 20.42
C SER A 719 13.19 -17.13 20.02
N VAL A 720 14.01 -16.80 20.98
CA VAL A 720 15.32 -16.19 20.82
C VAL A 720 16.38 -17.20 21.19
N TYR A 721 17.30 -17.45 20.26
CA TYR A 721 18.42 -18.38 20.43
C TYR A 721 19.73 -17.62 20.43
N GLY A 722 20.60 -17.93 21.34
CA GLY A 722 22.00 -17.46 21.39
C GLY A 722 22.99 -18.56 21.00
N VAL A 723 24.27 -18.22 20.85
CA VAL A 723 25.33 -19.20 20.62
C VAL A 723 25.67 -19.89 21.93
N LYS A 724 25.63 -21.21 21.92
CA LYS A 724 25.81 -22.06 23.10
C LYS A 724 27.15 -21.82 23.81
N GLY A 725 27.08 -21.57 25.12
CA GLY A 725 28.25 -21.35 25.96
C GLY A 725 28.98 -20.03 25.76
N VAL A 726 28.41 -19.10 24.99
CA VAL A 726 29.00 -17.78 24.71
C VAL A 726 28.08 -16.65 25.15
N VAL A 727 26.78 -16.89 25.20
CA VAL A 727 25.73 -15.92 25.59
C VAL A 727 25.19 -16.24 26.97
#